data_cd607bb46506c553d60696254ff50aff
#
_entry.id   cd607bb46506c553d60696254ff50aff
#
_cell.length_a   1.000
_cell.length_b   1.000
_cell.length_c   1.000
_cell.angle_alpha   90.00
_cell.angle_beta   90.00
_cell.angle_gamma   90.00
#
_symmetry.space_group_name_H-M   'P 1'
#
loop_
_entity.id
_entity.type
_entity.pdbx_description
1 polymer ?
#
loop_
_entity_poly.entity_id
_entity_poly.type
_entity_poly.pdbx_seq_one_letter_code
_entity_poly.pdbx_strand_id
1 'polypeptide(L)'
;MNYYLIAPIGLNLHSLIYKSSEIFAKNDIVKITIKNKQAFGLIVESTQKPTFECEEAHKSDLSFSENQLILGHFIATYYCVNLGVAFGIFTPKDSANVQISTKANKIATQSHANTQSPHDSTQESPSQNLHFCNALPTLSPKQQEALKFIESNAKTLLFGDTGSGKTEIYINAIYQTLKQNKSVIFLMPEIALTPQMEQRLKNIFGDLVCIWHSKVSKKKKAEILRNLDSVKIIAGARSALFLPLEEVGLIIVDEEHDDAYKSTQSPLYNSRDLAIYLAFKKHIKLILGSATPSLNSYYNFKKDNAIFRLKGGYFEGKKTIIFDKDSDVLSQSLITKITNALNASKQSIVFVPLRGNFKVLQCGECGSGVRCKNCSINMSLHSKRNALICHYCGYSEAFFYNKTQCKFCGCSDFKALKIGTQEVCKQIQDFFPTARVAIFDRDEVKSEAKLRKILSEFNDNKIDILVGTQMISKGHDYHNVSLVAILGIDSLLNSSDFRAYERAVSLLVQIAGRCGRKDSGEVLIKTHNQRFFERFLGDYEDFLTFELENRTKLYPPFSRIALLIAQNKDEYSALEILQNAKKIVESTQKSIEIIGLNKAPIERINGLWRYLLLLRASDAKTLLAPLHLCKNLPLIIDIDPQQIF
;
A
#
# COMPACT_ATOMS: atom_id res chain seq x y z
N MET A 1 28.82 18.17 32.70
CA MET A 1 28.80 17.71 31.30
C MET A 1 28.26 16.31 31.28
N ASN A 2 27.11 16.09 30.66
CA ASN A 2 26.46 14.78 30.53
C ASN A 2 26.76 14.18 29.15
N TYR A 3 26.77 12.86 29.05
CA TYR A 3 26.98 12.16 27.76
C TYR A 3 25.78 11.29 27.46
N TYR A 4 25.36 11.31 26.18
CA TYR A 4 24.16 10.63 25.73
C TYR A 4 24.41 9.83 24.46
N LEU A 5 23.86 8.63 24.41
CA LEU A 5 23.76 7.86 23.19
C LEU A 5 22.55 8.35 22.41
N ILE A 6 22.77 8.85 21.20
CA ILE A 6 21.75 9.55 20.38
C ILE A 6 21.60 8.85 19.03
N ALA A 7 20.36 8.52 18.65
CA ALA A 7 20.04 7.97 17.35
C ALA A 7 19.69 9.09 16.36
N PRO A 8 20.50 9.31 15.30
CA PRO A 8 20.23 10.37 14.31
C PRO A 8 18.95 10.10 13.51
N ILE A 9 17.94 10.95 13.68
CA ILE A 9 16.61 10.77 13.06
C ILE A 9 16.70 10.87 11.54
N GLY A 10 16.09 9.89 10.83
CA GLY A 10 16.05 9.82 9.36
C GLY A 10 17.34 9.33 8.70
N LEU A 11 18.34 8.95 9.49
CA LEU A 11 19.62 8.45 8.98
C LEU A 11 19.81 6.96 9.35
N ASN A 12 20.34 6.20 8.40
CA ASN A 12 20.70 4.80 8.64
C ASN A 12 22.12 4.72 9.26
N LEU A 13 22.22 5.22 10.49
CA LEU A 13 23.44 5.21 11.29
C LEU A 13 23.16 4.53 12.63
N HIS A 14 24.20 3.96 13.23
CA HIS A 14 24.15 3.56 14.64
C HIS A 14 24.00 4.81 15.52
N SER A 15 23.55 4.62 16.74
CA SER A 15 23.55 5.68 17.73
C SER A 15 24.97 6.16 18.01
N LEU A 16 25.13 7.48 18.12
CA LEU A 16 26.40 8.16 18.32
C LEU A 16 26.41 8.81 19.71
N ILE A 17 27.60 9.02 20.27
CA ILE A 17 27.75 9.65 21.59
C ILE A 17 27.96 11.17 21.39
N TYR A 18 27.17 11.96 22.12
CA TYR A 18 27.27 13.42 22.21
C TYR A 18 27.37 13.85 23.66
N LYS A 19 27.97 15.03 23.87
CA LYS A 19 28.00 15.69 25.19
C LYS A 19 26.94 16.80 25.25
N SER A 20 26.49 17.17 26.45
CA SER A 20 25.65 18.35 26.66
C SER A 20 25.79 18.88 28.08
N SER A 21 25.63 20.20 28.24
CA SER A 21 25.45 20.84 29.54
C SER A 21 24.04 20.70 30.08
N GLU A 22 23.06 20.42 29.16
CA GLU A 22 21.66 20.23 29.48
C GLU A 22 21.38 18.79 29.92
N ILE A 23 20.29 18.59 30.65
CA ILE A 23 19.82 17.26 31.06
C ILE A 23 18.67 16.86 30.15
N PHE A 24 18.79 15.70 29.50
CA PHE A 24 17.80 15.13 28.61
C PHE A 24 17.24 13.82 29.17
N ALA A 25 15.95 13.61 28.95
CA ALA A 25 15.29 12.35 29.20
C ALA A 25 15.40 11.40 27.98
N LYS A 26 15.19 10.11 28.24
CA LYS A 26 15.05 9.13 27.16
C LYS A 26 13.89 9.51 26.23
N ASN A 27 14.10 9.40 24.92
CA ASN A 27 13.16 9.77 23.85
C ASN A 27 12.99 11.29 23.61
N ASP A 28 13.75 12.15 24.28
CA ASP A 28 13.80 13.56 23.91
C ASP A 28 14.41 13.72 22.51
N ILE A 29 13.88 14.69 21.74
CA ILE A 29 14.46 15.10 20.47
C ILE A 29 15.44 16.24 20.73
N VAL A 30 16.66 16.10 20.22
CA VAL A 30 17.74 17.08 20.36
C VAL A 30 18.28 17.50 18.99
N LYS A 31 18.85 18.69 18.92
CA LYS A 31 19.61 19.18 17.76
C LYS A 31 21.04 18.66 17.87
N ILE A 32 21.54 18.05 16.80
CA ILE A 32 22.90 17.51 16.70
C ILE A 32 23.58 17.93 15.42
N THR A 33 24.89 17.86 15.38
CA THR A 33 25.69 18.10 14.17
C THR A 33 26.29 16.77 13.69
N ILE A 34 26.16 16.47 12.39
CA ILE A 34 26.77 15.31 11.76
C ILE A 34 27.48 15.76 10.49
N LYS A 35 28.80 15.57 10.42
CA LYS A 35 29.60 16.00 9.26
C LYS A 35 29.28 17.44 8.86
N ASN A 36 29.33 18.37 9.82
CA ASN A 36 29.04 19.81 9.66
C ASN A 36 27.63 20.15 9.15
N LYS A 37 26.66 19.24 9.31
CA LYS A 37 25.24 19.47 8.98
C LYS A 37 24.38 19.32 10.22
N GLN A 38 23.46 20.25 10.40
CA GLN A 38 22.46 20.14 11.45
C GLN A 38 21.49 18.98 11.16
N ALA A 39 21.18 18.22 12.19
CA ALA A 39 20.24 17.12 12.17
C ALA A 39 19.51 17.06 13.52
N PHE A 40 18.47 16.23 13.60
CA PHE A 40 17.82 15.90 14.86
C PHE A 40 18.22 14.48 15.30
N GLY A 41 18.30 14.29 16.60
CA GLY A 41 18.59 13.00 17.20
C GLY A 41 17.59 12.66 18.29
N LEU A 42 17.37 11.37 18.51
CA LEU A 42 16.55 10.83 19.59
C LEU A 42 17.47 10.35 20.71
N ILE A 43 17.27 10.79 21.93
CA ILE A 43 18.00 10.30 23.10
C ILE A 43 17.64 8.84 23.36
N VAL A 44 18.63 7.96 23.34
CA VAL A 44 18.45 6.53 23.62
C VAL A 44 18.64 6.26 25.10
N GLU A 45 19.78 6.72 25.65
CA GLU A 45 20.14 6.60 27.06
C GLU A 45 21.28 7.54 27.41
N SER A 46 21.49 7.77 28.71
CA SER A 46 22.70 8.40 29.23
C SER A 46 23.85 7.39 29.19
N THR A 47 25.09 7.87 29.00
CA THR A 47 26.28 7.01 28.94
C THR A 47 27.45 7.63 29.67
N GLN A 48 28.51 6.87 29.88
CA GLN A 48 29.75 7.36 30.49
C GLN A 48 30.54 8.19 29.46
N LYS A 49 31.45 9.04 29.99
CA LYS A 49 32.36 9.82 29.15
C LYS A 49 33.21 8.88 28.28
N PRO A 50 33.17 9.00 26.95
CA PRO A 50 34.02 8.19 26.08
C PRO A 50 35.48 8.68 26.10
N THR A 51 36.37 7.89 25.51
CA THR A 51 37.80 8.22 25.36
C THR A 51 38.11 9.19 24.24
N PHE A 52 37.13 9.53 23.41
CA PHE A 52 37.23 10.43 22.27
C PHE A 52 36.43 11.72 22.49
N GLU A 53 36.74 12.77 21.73
CA GLU A 53 36.03 14.04 21.79
C GLU A 53 34.64 13.93 21.14
N CYS A 54 33.61 14.49 21.82
CA CYS A 54 32.24 14.45 21.39
C CYS A 54 31.76 15.82 20.94
N GLU A 55 30.99 15.85 19.87
CA GLU A 55 30.15 16.99 19.47
C GLU A 55 29.09 17.29 20.53
N GLU A 56 28.54 18.50 20.51
CA GLU A 56 27.54 18.95 21.48
C GLU A 56 26.12 18.77 20.96
N ALA A 57 25.23 18.32 21.84
CA ALA A 57 23.81 18.23 21.57
C ALA A 57 23.05 19.32 22.32
N HIS A 58 22.06 19.93 21.66
CA HIS A 58 21.24 21.04 22.19
C HIS A 58 19.77 20.68 22.20
N LYS A 59 19.02 21.28 23.11
CA LYS A 59 17.58 21.10 23.25
C LYS A 59 16.82 21.42 21.96
N SER A 60 15.76 20.69 21.70
CA SER A 60 14.79 20.94 20.64
C SER A 60 13.39 21.10 21.22
N ASP A 61 12.58 21.95 20.58
CA ASP A 61 11.16 22.10 20.92
C ASP A 61 10.28 20.98 20.35
N LEU A 62 10.88 20.10 19.54
CA LEU A 62 10.18 18.97 18.94
C LEU A 62 9.99 17.83 19.93
N SER A 63 8.86 17.15 19.86
CA SER A 63 8.58 15.96 20.65
C SER A 63 7.80 14.92 19.84
N PHE A 64 7.87 13.65 20.25
CA PHE A 64 7.00 12.59 19.74
C PHE A 64 5.86 12.33 20.73
N SER A 65 4.67 12.06 20.18
CA SER A 65 3.55 11.58 21.00
C SER A 65 3.84 10.16 21.53
N GLU A 66 3.15 9.75 22.59
CA GLU A 66 3.28 8.39 23.12
C GLU A 66 3.01 7.31 22.06
N ASN A 67 1.99 7.53 21.22
CA ASN A 67 1.68 6.62 20.11
C ASN A 67 2.83 6.50 19.11
N GLN A 68 3.50 7.61 18.81
CA GLN A 68 4.67 7.61 17.92
C GLN A 68 5.86 6.90 18.56
N LEU A 69 6.09 7.07 19.86
CA LEU A 69 7.16 6.37 20.59
C LEU A 69 6.92 4.86 20.58
N ILE A 70 5.70 4.41 20.87
CA ILE A 70 5.33 2.98 20.84
C ILE A 70 5.59 2.39 19.45
N LEU A 71 5.11 3.05 18.40
CA LEU A 71 5.29 2.58 17.03
C LEU A 71 6.76 2.65 16.58
N GLY A 72 7.50 3.71 16.91
CA GLY A 72 8.90 3.87 16.51
C GLY A 72 9.79 2.78 17.08
N HIS A 73 9.65 2.47 18.37
CA HIS A 73 10.36 1.37 19.01
C HIS A 73 9.96 -0.01 18.45
N PHE A 74 8.65 -0.21 18.18
CA PHE A 74 8.20 -1.44 17.55
C PHE A 74 8.78 -1.61 16.15
N ILE A 75 8.77 -0.55 15.32
CA ILE A 75 9.34 -0.59 13.97
C ILE A 75 10.84 -0.92 14.01
N ALA A 76 11.60 -0.28 14.90
CA ALA A 76 13.03 -0.56 15.02
C ALA A 76 13.30 -2.02 15.40
N THR A 77 12.50 -2.57 16.32
CA THR A 77 12.66 -3.94 16.80
C THR A 77 12.13 -4.95 15.81
N TYR A 78 10.87 -4.82 15.37
CA TYR A 78 10.22 -5.82 14.52
C TYR A 78 10.79 -5.85 13.10
N TYR A 79 11.05 -4.68 12.49
CA TYR A 79 11.59 -4.61 11.12
C TYR A 79 13.11 -4.53 11.06
N CYS A 80 13.79 -4.78 12.15
CA CYS A 80 15.26 -4.84 12.26
C CYS A 80 15.98 -3.64 11.64
N VAL A 81 15.49 -2.42 11.91
CA VAL A 81 16.12 -1.18 11.44
C VAL A 81 16.70 -0.35 12.59
N ASN A 82 17.61 0.59 12.26
CA ASN A 82 18.13 1.51 13.25
C ASN A 82 17.04 2.45 13.77
N LEU A 83 17.10 2.85 15.05
CA LEU A 83 16.13 3.75 15.66
C LEU A 83 15.93 5.03 14.84
N GLY A 84 17.02 5.63 14.37
CA GLY A 84 16.95 6.82 13.54
C GLY A 84 16.13 6.65 12.27
N VAL A 85 16.24 5.47 11.63
CA VAL A 85 15.42 5.12 10.44
C VAL A 85 13.95 4.96 10.81
N ALA A 86 13.68 4.27 11.94
CA ALA A 86 12.33 4.05 12.43
C ALA A 86 11.62 5.36 12.76
N PHE A 87 12.30 6.26 13.47
CA PHE A 87 11.74 7.55 13.87
C PHE A 87 11.71 8.58 12.72
N GLY A 88 12.48 8.38 11.67
CA GLY A 88 12.51 9.27 10.50
C GLY A 88 11.25 9.30 9.64
N ILE A 89 10.30 8.39 9.86
CA ILE A 89 9.02 8.36 9.14
C ILE A 89 7.90 9.14 9.85
N PHE A 90 8.10 9.49 11.12
CA PHE A 90 7.13 10.22 11.92
C PHE A 90 7.25 11.74 11.71
N THR A 91 6.13 12.42 11.90
CA THR A 91 6.09 13.88 11.95
C THR A 91 5.99 14.28 13.43
N PRO A 92 7.04 14.88 14.03
CA PRO A 92 7.00 15.32 15.42
C PRO A 92 5.96 16.42 15.65
N LYS A 93 5.55 16.62 16.90
CA LYS A 93 4.83 17.82 17.35
C LYS A 93 5.68 19.05 17.07
N ASP A 94 5.05 20.19 16.88
CA ASP A 94 5.68 21.51 16.63
C ASP A 94 6.57 21.60 15.38
N SER A 95 6.58 20.55 14.55
CA SER A 95 7.35 20.51 13.30
C SER A 95 6.89 21.54 12.25
N ALA A 96 5.70 22.12 12.40
CA ALA A 96 5.21 23.18 11.51
C ALA A 96 6.06 24.46 11.56
N ASN A 97 6.74 24.69 12.67
CA ASN A 97 7.56 25.86 12.93
C ASN A 97 9.05 25.65 12.60
N VAL A 98 9.46 24.42 12.30
CA VAL A 98 10.84 24.05 12.01
C VAL A 98 10.94 23.57 10.56
N GLN A 99 11.81 24.18 9.77
CA GLN A 99 12.16 23.67 8.43
C GLN A 99 12.96 22.37 8.56
N ILE A 100 12.28 21.25 8.66
CA ILE A 100 12.94 19.94 8.60
C ILE A 100 13.29 19.66 7.15
N SER A 101 14.55 19.75 6.80
CA SER A 101 15.07 19.34 5.49
C SER A 101 15.08 17.81 5.41
N THR A 102 13.90 17.20 5.20
CA THR A 102 13.86 15.83 4.73
C THR A 102 14.46 15.78 3.33
N LYS A 103 15.45 14.93 3.11
CA LYS A 103 16.07 14.67 1.81
C LYS A 103 15.03 14.19 0.77
N ALA A 104 14.30 15.13 0.19
CA ALA A 104 13.68 15.06 -1.12
C ALA A 104 13.31 16.48 -1.52
N ASN A 105 14.24 17.20 -2.04
CA ASN A 105 14.20 18.31 -2.98
C ASN A 105 15.17 19.45 -2.62
N LYS A 106 16.28 19.49 -3.35
CA LYS A 106 17.00 20.73 -3.60
C LYS A 106 16.08 21.59 -4.48
N ILE A 107 15.83 22.83 -4.07
CA ILE A 107 15.98 24.08 -4.79
C ILE A 107 15.32 25.15 -3.92
N ALA A 108 16.14 26.18 -3.66
CA ALA A 108 15.83 27.34 -2.84
C ALA A 108 14.90 28.32 -3.54
N THR A 109 14.20 29.13 -2.75
CA THR A 109 14.39 30.60 -2.84
C THR A 109 13.74 31.30 -1.66
N GLN A 110 14.43 32.33 -1.20
CA GLN A 110 14.10 33.24 -0.11
C GLN A 110 12.91 34.15 -0.45
N SER A 111 12.14 34.53 0.55
CA SER A 111 11.76 35.93 0.76
C SER A 111 10.90 36.12 2.03
N HIS A 112 11.45 36.97 2.87
CA HIS A 112 10.91 38.00 3.77
C HIS A 112 9.77 37.71 4.76
N ALA A 113 10.14 38.00 5.99
CA ALA A 113 9.33 38.18 7.18
C ALA A 113 8.44 39.44 7.07
N ASN A 114 7.28 39.38 7.72
CA ASN A 114 6.76 40.54 8.45
C ASN A 114 5.93 40.06 9.67
N THR A 115 6.31 40.65 10.76
CA THR A 115 5.79 40.61 12.12
C THR A 115 4.44 41.27 12.28
N GLN A 116 3.58 40.71 13.11
CA GLN A 116 2.79 41.46 14.12
C GLN A 116 2.17 40.50 15.14
N SER A 117 2.44 40.76 16.41
CA SER A 117 1.89 40.18 17.64
C SER A 117 0.81 41.12 18.21
N PRO A 118 0.33 40.90 19.44
CA PRO A 118 -0.58 39.87 19.94
C PRO A 118 -1.87 40.46 20.53
N HIS A 119 -2.86 39.66 20.80
CA HIS A 119 -3.89 40.02 21.79
C HIS A 119 -4.24 38.82 22.68
N ASP A 120 -4.00 39.02 23.95
CA ASP A 120 -4.52 38.28 25.09
C ASP A 120 -6.06 38.30 25.10
N SER A 121 -6.64 37.15 25.34
CA SER A 121 -7.92 37.04 26.03
C SER A 121 -8.11 35.63 26.58
N THR A 122 -7.96 35.51 27.89
CA THR A 122 -8.55 34.49 28.75
C THR A 122 -10.01 34.26 28.43
N GLN A 123 -10.41 33.05 28.07
CA GLN A 123 -11.77 32.59 28.18
C GLN A 123 -11.88 31.09 28.47
N GLU A 124 -12.80 30.84 29.37
CA GLU A 124 -13.26 29.58 29.95
C GLU A 124 -13.60 28.51 28.92
N SER A 125 -13.42 27.26 29.31
CA SER A 125 -13.77 26.05 28.56
C SER A 125 -15.28 25.97 28.32
N PRO A 126 -15.78 26.08 27.08
CA PRO A 126 -17.14 25.68 26.75
C PRO A 126 -17.12 24.16 26.42
N SER A 127 -18.06 23.44 27.01
CA SER A 127 -18.50 22.14 26.48
C SER A 127 -18.88 22.32 25.01
N GLN A 128 -17.99 21.96 24.10
CA GLN A 128 -18.23 22.06 22.67
C GLN A 128 -19.31 21.04 22.28
N ASN A 129 -20.53 21.53 22.09
CA ASN A 129 -21.55 20.83 21.33
C ASN A 129 -21.00 20.67 19.90
N LEU A 130 -20.53 19.45 19.55
CA LEU A 130 -20.09 19.10 18.22
C LEU A 130 -21.26 19.26 17.24
N HIS A 131 -21.30 20.36 16.50
CA HIS A 131 -22.29 20.58 15.45
C HIS A 131 -21.85 19.77 14.19
N PHE A 132 -22.59 18.71 13.89
CA PHE A 132 -22.42 17.96 12.66
C PHE A 132 -23.18 18.62 11.51
N CYS A 133 -22.56 18.73 10.34
CA CYS A 133 -23.10 19.50 9.21
C CYS A 133 -24.33 18.85 8.57
N ASN A 134 -24.45 17.51 8.61
CA ASN A 134 -25.55 16.74 8.00
C ASN A 134 -25.94 15.52 8.83
N ALA A 135 -27.14 14.99 8.54
CA ALA A 135 -27.62 13.77 9.18
C ALA A 135 -26.75 12.56 8.88
N LEU A 136 -26.58 11.69 9.87
CA LEU A 136 -25.90 10.42 9.72
C LEU A 136 -26.65 9.49 8.74
N PRO A 137 -25.94 8.64 8.00
CA PRO A 137 -26.59 7.64 7.17
C PRO A 137 -27.40 6.67 8.03
N THR A 138 -28.63 6.40 7.59
CA THR A 138 -29.50 5.40 8.23
C THR A 138 -28.95 4.00 7.94
N LEU A 139 -28.79 3.22 8.99
CA LEU A 139 -28.27 1.84 8.89
C LEU A 139 -29.44 0.84 8.71
N SER A 140 -29.24 -0.12 7.82
CA SER A 140 -30.12 -1.29 7.72
C SER A 140 -30.03 -2.15 9.01
N PRO A 141 -30.98 -3.06 9.25
CA PRO A 141 -30.93 -3.93 10.45
C PRO A 141 -29.59 -4.69 10.58
N LYS A 142 -29.09 -5.28 9.48
CA LYS A 142 -27.80 -5.98 9.47
C LYS A 142 -26.61 -5.07 9.77
N GLN A 143 -26.64 -3.83 9.28
CA GLN A 143 -25.59 -2.83 9.57
C GLN A 143 -25.65 -2.37 11.04
N GLN A 144 -26.85 -2.28 11.62
CA GLN A 144 -27.02 -2.00 13.06
C GLN A 144 -26.45 -3.12 13.93
N GLU A 145 -26.66 -4.39 13.55
CA GLU A 145 -26.06 -5.56 14.21
C GLU A 145 -24.53 -5.49 14.12
N ALA A 146 -23.98 -5.14 12.94
CA ALA A 146 -22.54 -4.95 12.75
C ALA A 146 -21.98 -3.85 13.67
N LEU A 147 -22.69 -2.73 13.79
CA LEU A 147 -22.27 -1.64 14.67
C LEU A 147 -22.28 -2.07 16.13
N LYS A 148 -23.32 -2.75 16.59
CA LYS A 148 -23.39 -3.32 17.95
C LYS A 148 -22.26 -4.31 18.22
N PHE A 149 -21.94 -5.16 17.24
CA PHE A 149 -20.82 -6.08 17.34
C PHE A 149 -19.47 -5.33 17.48
N ILE A 150 -19.26 -4.27 16.71
CA ILE A 150 -18.09 -3.42 16.82
C ILE A 150 -18.01 -2.74 18.19
N GLU A 151 -19.13 -2.27 18.72
CA GLU A 151 -19.20 -1.64 20.04
C GLU A 151 -18.82 -2.61 21.17
N SER A 152 -19.21 -3.89 21.05
CA SER A 152 -18.96 -4.91 22.06
C SER A 152 -17.54 -5.51 22.00
N ASN A 153 -16.80 -5.33 20.90
CA ASN A 153 -15.51 -5.94 20.70
C ASN A 153 -14.39 -4.90 20.63
N ALA A 154 -13.22 -5.23 21.19
CA ALA A 154 -12.03 -4.39 21.10
C ALA A 154 -11.46 -4.32 19.67
N LYS A 155 -11.59 -5.42 18.92
CA LYS A 155 -11.18 -5.51 17.51
C LYS A 155 -12.23 -6.23 16.70
N THR A 156 -12.45 -5.82 15.46
CA THR A 156 -13.43 -6.42 14.56
C THR A 156 -12.86 -6.51 13.14
N LEU A 157 -12.97 -7.68 12.52
CA LEU A 157 -12.86 -7.83 11.07
C LEU A 157 -14.28 -7.72 10.49
N LEU A 158 -14.60 -6.56 9.91
CA LEU A 158 -15.85 -6.33 9.19
C LEU A 158 -15.72 -6.92 7.79
N PHE A 159 -16.06 -8.19 7.67
CA PHE A 159 -16.06 -8.93 6.42
C PHE A 159 -17.38 -8.70 5.69
N GLY A 160 -17.44 -7.68 4.86
CA GLY A 160 -18.65 -7.29 4.15
C GLY A 160 -18.49 -7.39 2.65
N ASP A 161 -19.48 -7.97 1.96
CA ASP A 161 -19.47 -8.08 0.51
C ASP A 161 -19.31 -6.71 -0.18
N THR A 162 -18.92 -6.72 -1.44
CA THR A 162 -18.82 -5.47 -2.21
C THR A 162 -20.19 -4.81 -2.30
N GLY A 163 -20.27 -3.53 -1.90
CA GLY A 163 -21.55 -2.79 -1.88
C GLY A 163 -22.43 -3.07 -0.67
N SER A 164 -21.96 -3.78 0.37
CA SER A 164 -22.73 -4.06 1.60
C SER A 164 -22.89 -2.83 2.52
N GLY A 165 -22.27 -1.70 2.19
CA GLY A 165 -22.37 -0.48 2.97
C GLY A 165 -21.46 -0.44 4.20
N LYS A 166 -20.25 -0.99 4.11
CA LYS A 166 -19.23 -0.88 5.16
C LYS A 166 -18.95 0.56 5.57
N THR A 167 -18.94 1.46 4.60
CA THR A 167 -18.64 2.90 4.83
C THR A 167 -19.67 3.56 5.75
N GLU A 168 -20.94 3.21 5.64
CA GLU A 168 -22.02 3.67 6.50
C GLU A 168 -21.78 3.26 7.97
N ILE A 169 -21.32 2.03 8.16
CA ILE A 169 -20.97 1.51 9.49
C ILE A 169 -19.76 2.27 10.05
N TYR A 170 -18.72 2.53 9.22
CA TYR A 170 -17.56 3.33 9.65
C TYR A 170 -17.97 4.73 10.09
N ILE A 171 -18.81 5.42 9.32
CA ILE A 171 -19.30 6.76 9.64
C ILE A 171 -20.01 6.78 11.00
N ASN A 172 -20.87 5.79 11.26
CA ASN A 172 -21.56 5.67 12.54
C ASN A 172 -20.59 5.34 13.69
N ALA A 173 -19.61 4.47 13.49
CA ALA A 173 -18.57 4.16 14.48
C ALA A 173 -17.69 5.39 14.79
N ILE A 174 -17.32 6.17 13.76
CA ILE A 174 -16.62 7.44 13.91
C ILE A 174 -17.44 8.39 14.79
N TYR A 175 -18.71 8.57 14.47
CA TYR A 175 -19.61 9.45 15.22
C TYR A 175 -19.70 9.06 16.71
N GLN A 176 -19.83 7.76 17.01
CA GLN A 176 -19.86 7.28 18.41
C GLN A 176 -18.54 7.58 19.15
N THR A 177 -17.41 7.48 18.44
CA THR A 177 -16.09 7.76 19.01
C THR A 177 -15.92 9.26 19.30
N LEU A 178 -16.37 10.11 18.38
CA LEU A 178 -16.32 11.57 18.57
C LEU A 178 -17.19 12.04 19.74
N LYS A 179 -18.32 11.40 20.01
CA LYS A 179 -19.15 11.67 21.22
C LYS A 179 -18.39 11.42 22.52
N GLN A 180 -17.38 10.55 22.50
CA GLN A 180 -16.50 10.30 23.64
C GLN A 180 -15.32 11.29 23.69
N ASN A 181 -15.33 12.35 22.87
CA ASN A 181 -14.24 13.32 22.66
C ASN A 181 -12.90 12.69 22.26
N LYS A 182 -12.92 11.51 21.62
CA LYS A 182 -11.73 10.81 21.14
C LYS A 182 -11.54 11.01 19.64
N SER A 183 -10.29 10.97 19.21
CA SER A 183 -9.92 11.10 17.80
C SER A 183 -9.97 9.76 17.07
N VAL A 184 -10.04 9.82 15.74
CA VAL A 184 -10.15 8.66 14.85
C VAL A 184 -9.05 8.69 13.80
N ILE A 185 -8.40 7.54 13.58
CA ILE A 185 -7.52 7.32 12.43
C ILE A 185 -8.25 6.40 11.45
N PHE A 186 -8.48 6.89 10.23
CA PHE A 186 -9.11 6.13 9.18
C PHE A 186 -8.12 5.89 8.03
N LEU A 187 -7.54 4.70 8.00
CA LEU A 187 -6.58 4.31 6.97
C LEU A 187 -7.31 3.69 5.77
N MET A 188 -6.90 4.09 4.58
CA MET A 188 -7.38 3.52 3.32
C MET A 188 -6.25 3.52 2.28
N PRO A 189 -6.27 2.64 1.28
CA PRO A 189 -5.30 2.67 0.20
C PRO A 189 -5.29 4.02 -0.51
N GLU A 190 -4.10 4.51 -0.93
CA GLU A 190 -3.96 5.85 -1.53
C GLU A 190 -4.90 6.08 -2.73
N ILE A 191 -5.21 5.01 -3.48
CA ILE A 191 -6.14 5.06 -4.63
C ILE A 191 -7.60 5.15 -4.17
N ALA A 192 -7.93 4.62 -2.99
CA ALA A 192 -9.28 4.68 -2.41
C ALA A 192 -9.57 6.04 -1.74
N LEU A 193 -8.54 6.87 -1.50
CA LEU A 193 -8.66 8.26 -1.08
C LEU A 193 -9.20 9.11 -2.25
N THR A 194 -10.43 8.81 -2.63
CA THR A 194 -11.08 9.53 -3.72
C THR A 194 -11.63 10.86 -3.22
N PRO A 195 -11.74 11.85 -4.10
CA PRO A 195 -12.46 13.08 -3.81
C PRO A 195 -13.87 12.83 -3.27
N GLN A 196 -14.51 11.76 -3.71
CA GLN A 196 -15.84 11.35 -3.24
C GLN A 196 -15.84 10.97 -1.75
N MET A 197 -14.82 10.20 -1.30
CA MET A 197 -14.72 9.83 0.12
C MET A 197 -14.37 11.05 0.98
N GLU A 198 -13.45 11.91 0.53
CA GLU A 198 -13.14 13.16 1.20
C GLU A 198 -14.40 14.03 1.35
N GLN A 199 -15.12 14.24 0.24
CA GLN A 199 -16.36 15.03 0.24
C GLN A 199 -17.41 14.42 1.16
N ARG A 200 -17.55 13.10 1.16
CA ARG A 200 -18.52 12.39 2.00
C ARG A 200 -18.23 12.58 3.48
N LEU A 201 -16.97 12.42 3.90
CA LEU A 201 -16.58 12.65 5.30
C LEU A 201 -16.75 14.11 5.70
N LYS A 202 -16.34 15.05 4.86
CA LYS A 202 -16.46 16.49 5.13
C LYS A 202 -17.91 16.96 5.16
N ASN A 203 -18.79 16.41 4.34
CA ASN A 203 -20.20 16.74 4.36
C ASN A 203 -20.88 16.40 5.71
N ILE A 204 -20.38 15.37 6.41
CA ILE A 204 -20.96 14.93 7.69
C ILE A 204 -20.23 15.57 8.86
N PHE A 205 -18.91 15.57 8.86
CA PHE A 205 -18.07 15.94 9.99
C PHE A 205 -17.39 17.31 9.86
N GLY A 206 -17.58 18.01 8.73
CA GLY A 206 -17.03 19.35 8.50
C GLY A 206 -15.52 19.44 8.65
N ASP A 207 -15.09 20.47 9.38
CA ASP A 207 -13.68 20.80 9.61
C ASP A 207 -12.95 19.86 10.57
N LEU A 208 -13.69 18.96 11.24
CA LEU A 208 -13.09 17.92 12.08
C LEU A 208 -12.27 16.91 11.25
N VAL A 209 -12.46 16.89 9.91
CA VAL A 209 -11.81 15.93 8.99
C VAL A 209 -10.56 16.51 8.34
N CYS A 210 -9.47 15.82 8.52
CA CYS A 210 -8.23 16.06 7.79
C CYS A 210 -7.93 14.89 6.84
N ILE A 211 -7.50 15.20 5.61
CA ILE A 211 -7.01 14.21 4.66
C ILE A 211 -5.48 14.28 4.59
N TRP A 212 -4.82 13.13 4.83
CA TRP A 212 -3.37 13.05 4.87
C TRP A 212 -2.81 11.94 3.98
N HIS A 213 -2.08 12.34 2.94
CA HIS A 213 -1.36 11.43 2.04
C HIS A 213 -0.14 12.10 1.39
N SER A 214 0.64 11.32 0.64
CA SER A 214 1.91 11.77 0.04
C SER A 214 1.76 12.97 -0.89
N LYS A 215 0.64 13.08 -1.61
CA LYS A 215 0.37 14.11 -2.62
C LYS A 215 -0.17 15.44 -2.04
N VAL A 216 -0.50 15.49 -0.74
CA VAL A 216 -0.90 16.77 -0.10
C VAL A 216 0.28 17.73 -0.14
N SER A 217 0.03 18.98 -0.56
CA SER A 217 1.08 20.00 -0.70
C SER A 217 1.75 20.31 0.65
N LYS A 218 3.03 20.72 0.60
CA LYS A 218 3.79 21.07 1.82
C LYS A 218 3.10 22.18 2.63
N LYS A 219 2.53 23.19 1.95
CA LYS A 219 1.77 24.28 2.59
C LYS A 219 0.57 23.76 3.37
N LYS A 220 -0.24 22.91 2.72
CA LYS A 220 -1.43 22.32 3.37
C LYS A 220 -1.04 21.36 4.50
N LYS A 221 0.06 20.61 4.37
CA LYS A 221 0.58 19.77 5.47
C LYS A 221 0.98 20.60 6.69
N ALA A 222 1.68 21.73 6.49
CA ALA A 222 2.06 22.62 7.58
C ALA A 222 0.83 23.26 8.24
N GLU A 223 -0.19 23.62 7.47
CA GLU A 223 -1.49 24.13 7.98
C GLU A 223 -2.20 23.08 8.85
N ILE A 224 -2.30 21.84 8.36
CA ILE A 224 -2.89 20.73 9.11
C ILE A 224 -2.16 20.53 10.45
N LEU A 225 -0.82 20.54 10.44
CA LEU A 225 -0.04 20.34 11.65
C LEU A 225 -0.19 21.46 12.67
N ARG A 226 -0.38 22.72 12.24
CA ARG A 226 -0.65 23.84 13.14
C ARG A 226 -2.04 23.72 13.81
N ASN A 227 -3.01 23.17 13.09
CA ASN A 227 -4.38 23.05 13.52
C ASN A 227 -4.74 21.62 13.98
N LEU A 228 -3.73 20.80 14.30
CA LEU A 228 -3.94 19.37 14.57
C LEU A 228 -4.85 19.13 15.78
N ASP A 229 -4.82 20.00 16.79
CA ASP A 229 -5.64 19.90 17.99
C ASP A 229 -7.15 20.06 17.70
N SER A 230 -7.50 20.82 16.66
CA SER A 230 -8.89 20.98 16.21
C SER A 230 -9.39 19.80 15.34
N VAL A 231 -8.47 19.00 14.80
CA VAL A 231 -8.78 17.84 13.95
C VAL A 231 -9.08 16.63 14.83
N LYS A 232 -10.21 16.00 14.60
CA LYS A 232 -10.62 14.78 15.32
C LYS A 232 -10.59 13.52 14.43
N ILE A 233 -10.64 13.68 13.11
CA ILE A 233 -10.61 12.58 12.15
C ILE A 233 -9.45 12.79 11.19
N ILE A 234 -8.48 11.88 11.24
CA ILE A 234 -7.44 11.81 10.21
C ILE A 234 -7.76 10.65 9.28
N ALA A 235 -8.22 10.97 8.07
CA ALA A 235 -8.43 10.01 7.02
C ALA A 235 -7.24 10.06 6.04
N GLY A 236 -6.67 8.90 5.69
CA GLY A 236 -5.48 8.95 4.86
C GLY A 236 -4.88 7.61 4.47
N ALA A 237 -3.79 7.71 3.71
CA ALA A 237 -2.95 6.57 3.40
C ALA A 237 -2.10 6.18 4.62
N ARG A 238 -1.27 5.16 4.46
CA ARG A 238 -0.40 4.62 5.52
C ARG A 238 0.34 5.68 6.37
N SER A 239 0.71 6.83 5.80
CA SER A 239 1.41 7.90 6.53
C SER A 239 0.52 8.67 7.52
N ALA A 240 -0.79 8.53 7.45
CA ALA A 240 -1.71 9.13 8.41
C ALA A 240 -1.53 8.55 9.83
N LEU A 241 -1.07 7.30 9.93
CA LEU A 241 -0.78 6.65 11.21
C LEU A 241 0.40 7.29 11.98
N PHE A 242 1.24 8.08 11.30
CA PHE A 242 2.48 8.63 11.86
C PHE A 242 2.35 10.09 12.31
N LEU A 243 1.13 10.63 12.33
CA LEU A 243 0.86 11.95 12.89
C LEU A 243 0.81 11.91 14.42
N PRO A 244 1.15 13.01 15.11
CA PRO A 244 1.25 13.05 16.57
C PRO A 244 -0.13 13.20 17.25
N LEU A 245 -1.06 12.29 16.96
CA LEU A 245 -2.36 12.22 17.64
C LEU A 245 -2.22 11.50 19.00
N GLU A 246 -2.91 12.00 20.01
CA GLU A 246 -2.87 11.42 21.36
C GLU A 246 -4.14 10.64 21.68
N GLU A 247 -5.24 11.28 21.85
CA GLU A 247 -6.51 10.71 22.32
C GLU A 247 -7.24 9.91 21.23
N VAL A 248 -6.57 8.87 20.66
CA VAL A 248 -7.15 8.02 19.63
C VAL A 248 -8.08 6.98 20.27
N GLY A 249 -9.38 7.01 19.91
CA GLY A 249 -10.37 6.04 20.37
C GLY A 249 -10.73 4.95 19.37
N LEU A 250 -10.46 5.19 18.08
CA LEU A 250 -10.80 4.27 17.00
C LEU A 250 -9.75 4.30 15.89
N ILE A 251 -9.36 3.13 15.43
CA ILE A 251 -8.56 2.97 14.21
C ILE A 251 -9.38 2.11 13.23
N ILE A 252 -9.58 2.62 12.01
CA ILE A 252 -10.22 1.91 10.91
C ILE A 252 -9.17 1.67 9.83
N VAL A 253 -9.11 0.46 9.32
CA VAL A 253 -8.26 0.08 8.17
C VAL A 253 -9.18 -0.51 7.12
N ASP A 254 -9.56 0.28 6.12
CA ASP A 254 -10.40 -0.19 5.02
C ASP A 254 -9.57 -0.87 3.94
N GLU A 255 -10.17 -1.85 3.24
CA GLU A 255 -9.49 -2.71 2.27
C GLU A 255 -8.17 -3.28 2.86
N GLU A 256 -8.24 -3.88 4.06
CA GLU A 256 -7.08 -4.31 4.87
C GLU A 256 -6.11 -5.25 4.14
N HIS A 257 -6.62 -5.96 3.12
CA HIS A 257 -5.86 -6.88 2.27
C HIS A 257 -4.94 -6.16 1.26
N ASP A 258 -5.09 -4.83 1.11
CA ASP A 258 -4.37 -4.09 0.07
C ASP A 258 -2.85 -4.04 0.31
N ASP A 259 -2.10 -4.40 -0.72
CA ASP A 259 -0.64 -4.35 -0.72
C ASP A 259 -0.06 -2.94 -0.47
N ALA A 260 -0.84 -1.88 -0.67
CA ALA A 260 -0.40 -0.49 -0.45
C ALA A 260 -0.07 -0.18 1.02
N TYR A 261 -0.53 -0.99 1.97
CA TYR A 261 -0.19 -0.84 3.37
C TYR A 261 1.27 -1.23 3.70
N LYS A 262 1.90 -2.06 2.90
CA LYS A 262 3.32 -2.39 3.03
C LYS A 262 4.19 -1.29 2.40
N SER A 263 5.22 -0.84 3.12
CA SER A 263 6.21 0.09 2.59
C SER A 263 7.15 -0.62 1.62
N THR A 264 7.44 0.02 0.49
CA THR A 264 8.44 -0.43 -0.47
C THR A 264 9.82 0.21 -0.24
N GLN A 265 9.92 1.12 0.73
CA GLN A 265 11.15 1.79 1.13
C GLN A 265 11.42 1.51 2.60
N SER A 266 12.69 1.49 2.99
CA SER A 266 13.09 1.30 4.39
C SER A 266 12.55 2.43 5.30
N PRO A 267 11.98 2.06 6.44
CA PRO A 267 11.71 0.71 6.95
C PRO A 267 10.56 0.05 6.17
N LEU A 268 10.69 -1.26 5.90
CA LEU A 268 9.70 -2.05 5.13
C LEU A 268 8.52 -2.47 6.02
N TYR A 269 7.90 -1.51 6.72
CA TYR A 269 6.77 -1.76 7.61
C TYR A 269 5.47 -2.04 6.86
N ASN A 270 4.50 -2.65 7.56
CA ASN A 270 3.12 -2.75 7.13
C ASN A 270 2.24 -1.92 8.07
N SER A 271 1.59 -0.87 7.56
CA SER A 271 0.80 0.06 8.41
C SER A 271 -0.49 -0.56 8.95
N ARG A 272 -1.07 -1.57 8.28
CA ARG A 272 -2.16 -2.37 8.87
C ARG A 272 -1.68 -3.08 10.14
N ASP A 273 -0.53 -3.74 10.08
CA ASP A 273 0.01 -4.49 11.21
C ASP A 273 0.46 -3.53 12.34
N LEU A 274 0.96 -2.35 11.99
CA LEU A 274 1.24 -1.28 12.96
C LEU A 274 -0.04 -0.76 13.63
N ALA A 275 -1.13 -0.61 12.88
CA ALA A 275 -2.44 -0.21 13.42
C ALA A 275 -2.98 -1.26 14.40
N ILE A 276 -2.87 -2.57 14.05
CA ILE A 276 -3.23 -3.67 14.95
C ILE A 276 -2.38 -3.62 16.24
N TYR A 277 -1.07 -3.44 16.11
CA TYR A 277 -0.17 -3.37 17.26
C TYR A 277 -0.48 -2.18 18.17
N LEU A 278 -0.67 -0.98 17.61
CA LEU A 278 -1.01 0.23 18.37
C LEU A 278 -2.36 0.06 19.09
N ALA A 279 -3.37 -0.44 18.38
CA ALA A 279 -4.69 -0.68 18.96
C ALA A 279 -4.62 -1.65 20.14
N PHE A 280 -3.85 -2.72 20.02
CA PHE A 280 -3.61 -3.68 21.11
C PHE A 280 -2.89 -3.03 22.31
N LYS A 281 -1.82 -2.26 22.06
CA LYS A 281 -1.01 -1.66 23.12
C LYS A 281 -1.72 -0.55 23.89
N LYS A 282 -2.56 0.23 23.22
CA LYS A 282 -3.26 1.39 23.80
C LYS A 282 -4.74 1.11 24.08
N HIS A 283 -5.20 -0.12 23.92
CA HIS A 283 -6.62 -0.51 24.07
C HIS A 283 -7.56 0.36 23.21
N ILE A 284 -7.10 0.71 22.00
CA ILE A 284 -7.88 1.46 21.03
C ILE A 284 -8.78 0.49 20.26
N LYS A 285 -10.03 0.86 20.02
CA LYS A 285 -10.95 0.09 19.19
C LYS A 285 -10.43 -0.02 17.76
N LEU A 286 -10.47 -1.22 17.17
CA LEU A 286 -9.94 -1.49 15.83
C LEU A 286 -11.01 -2.10 14.93
N ILE A 287 -11.16 -1.55 13.72
CA ILE A 287 -11.95 -2.13 12.65
C ILE A 287 -11.04 -2.38 11.46
N LEU A 288 -10.93 -3.64 11.04
CA LEU A 288 -10.39 -4.00 9.73
C LEU A 288 -11.57 -4.26 8.81
N GLY A 289 -11.63 -3.61 7.66
CA GLY A 289 -12.72 -3.78 6.70
C GLY A 289 -12.23 -4.34 5.38
N SER A 290 -12.96 -5.31 4.84
CA SER A 290 -12.67 -5.87 3.52
C SER A 290 -13.86 -6.66 2.96
N ALA A 291 -13.95 -6.69 1.63
CA ALA A 291 -14.81 -7.65 0.93
C ALA A 291 -14.09 -8.98 0.67
N THR A 292 -12.78 -8.93 0.67
CA THR A 292 -11.90 -10.08 0.43
C THR A 292 -10.75 -10.03 1.43
N PRO A 293 -11.01 -10.27 2.72
CA PRO A 293 -9.99 -10.19 3.75
C PRO A 293 -8.82 -11.10 3.46
N SER A 294 -7.61 -10.67 3.85
CA SER A 294 -6.42 -11.49 3.75
C SER A 294 -6.54 -12.73 4.62
N LEU A 295 -5.97 -13.85 4.16
CA LEU A 295 -6.01 -15.10 4.92
C LEU A 295 -5.42 -14.95 6.32
N ASN A 296 -4.38 -14.12 6.46
CA ASN A 296 -3.76 -13.83 7.75
C ASN A 296 -4.72 -13.12 8.71
N SER A 297 -5.43 -12.09 8.25
CA SER A 297 -6.41 -11.38 9.06
C SER A 297 -7.60 -12.29 9.40
N TYR A 298 -8.13 -12.99 8.40
CA TYR A 298 -9.24 -13.94 8.63
C TYR A 298 -8.89 -14.99 9.69
N TYR A 299 -7.73 -15.65 9.56
CA TYR A 299 -7.29 -16.68 10.51
C TYR A 299 -7.15 -16.15 11.94
N ASN A 300 -6.48 -14.98 12.10
CA ASN A 300 -6.21 -14.42 13.43
C ASN A 300 -7.48 -13.88 14.10
N PHE A 301 -8.38 -13.24 13.34
CA PHE A 301 -9.63 -12.71 13.89
C PHE A 301 -10.67 -13.82 14.14
N LYS A 302 -10.65 -14.90 13.35
CA LYS A 302 -11.51 -16.08 13.56
C LYS A 302 -11.20 -16.76 14.89
N LYS A 303 -9.92 -16.89 15.25
CA LYS A 303 -9.51 -17.46 16.55
C LYS A 303 -10.08 -16.71 17.76
N ASP A 304 -10.24 -15.39 17.63
CA ASP A 304 -10.70 -14.53 18.71
C ASP A 304 -12.20 -14.23 18.62
N ASN A 305 -12.95 -14.92 17.75
CA ASN A 305 -14.38 -14.68 17.46
C ASN A 305 -14.68 -13.20 17.12
N ALA A 306 -13.75 -12.54 16.46
CA ALA A 306 -13.80 -11.11 16.17
C ALA A 306 -14.14 -10.79 14.70
N ILE A 307 -14.85 -11.68 14.02
CA ILE A 307 -15.33 -11.50 12.63
C ILE A 307 -16.81 -11.22 12.64
N PHE A 308 -17.22 -10.12 12.01
CA PHE A 308 -18.62 -9.90 11.64
C PHE A 308 -18.79 -10.08 10.13
N ARG A 309 -19.62 -11.03 9.72
CA ARG A 309 -19.90 -11.33 8.31
C ARG A 309 -21.14 -10.58 7.85
N LEU A 310 -20.96 -9.56 7.00
CA LEU A 310 -22.02 -8.77 6.40
C LEU A 310 -22.27 -9.23 4.96
N LYS A 311 -23.16 -10.22 4.79
CA LYS A 311 -23.51 -10.82 3.50
C LYS A 311 -24.53 -9.97 2.73
N GLY A 312 -24.36 -9.94 1.40
CA GLY A 312 -25.25 -9.25 0.46
C GLY A 312 -24.88 -7.80 0.23
N GLY A 313 -25.27 -7.27 -0.94
CA GLY A 313 -25.17 -5.85 -1.25
C GLY A 313 -26.40 -5.07 -0.76
N TYR A 314 -26.27 -3.75 -0.66
CA TYR A 314 -27.40 -2.86 -0.38
C TYR A 314 -28.43 -2.90 -1.53
N PHE A 315 -27.95 -3.10 -2.77
CA PHE A 315 -28.77 -3.29 -3.95
C PHE A 315 -28.66 -4.76 -4.42
N GLU A 316 -29.79 -5.41 -4.66
CA GLU A 316 -29.87 -6.82 -5.10
C GLU A 316 -29.89 -6.94 -6.64
N GLY A 317 -28.84 -6.46 -7.31
CA GLY A 317 -28.69 -6.69 -8.76
C GLY A 317 -28.30 -8.15 -9.05
N LYS A 318 -29.05 -8.82 -9.94
CA LYS A 318 -28.72 -10.19 -10.37
C LYS A 318 -27.49 -10.18 -11.28
N LYS A 319 -26.46 -10.96 -10.92
CA LYS A 319 -25.24 -11.11 -11.72
C LYS A 319 -25.25 -12.44 -12.46
N THR A 320 -25.02 -12.39 -13.77
CA THR A 320 -24.83 -13.58 -14.59
C THR A 320 -23.35 -13.75 -14.88
N ILE A 321 -22.76 -14.87 -14.46
CA ILE A 321 -21.37 -15.20 -14.72
C ILE A 321 -21.26 -15.99 -16.01
N ILE A 322 -20.37 -15.60 -16.88
CA ILE A 322 -20.12 -16.21 -18.19
C ILE A 322 -18.63 -16.55 -18.24
N PHE A 323 -18.30 -17.80 -18.53
CA PHE A 323 -16.93 -18.24 -18.74
C PHE A 323 -16.62 -18.34 -20.23
N ASP A 324 -15.46 -17.83 -20.60
CA ASP A 324 -14.98 -17.81 -21.97
C ASP A 324 -13.57 -18.44 -22.02
N LYS A 325 -13.38 -19.43 -22.93
CA LYS A 325 -12.13 -20.16 -23.11
C LYS A 325 -11.42 -19.80 -24.42
N ASP A 326 -12.00 -18.89 -25.20
CA ASP A 326 -11.42 -18.46 -26.45
C ASP A 326 -10.00 -17.87 -26.22
N SER A 327 -9.07 -18.12 -27.15
CA SER A 327 -7.72 -17.59 -27.12
C SER A 327 -7.62 -16.12 -27.52
N ASP A 328 -8.56 -15.66 -28.36
CA ASP A 328 -8.55 -14.31 -28.89
C ASP A 328 -8.89 -13.28 -27.81
N VAL A 329 -8.18 -12.17 -27.78
CA VAL A 329 -8.41 -11.09 -26.80
C VAL A 329 -9.84 -10.60 -26.86
N LEU A 330 -10.31 -10.28 -28.07
CA LEU A 330 -11.70 -9.96 -28.37
C LEU A 330 -12.39 -11.20 -28.94
N SER A 331 -12.85 -12.09 -28.05
CA SER A 331 -13.67 -13.22 -28.44
C SER A 331 -15.02 -12.78 -29.00
N GLN A 332 -15.67 -13.60 -29.79
CA GLN A 332 -17.01 -13.34 -30.29
C GLN A 332 -18.01 -13.13 -29.15
N SER A 333 -17.86 -13.85 -28.05
CA SER A 333 -18.67 -13.67 -26.85
C SER A 333 -18.50 -12.27 -26.26
N LEU A 334 -17.26 -11.80 -26.10
CA LEU A 334 -16.98 -10.46 -25.56
C LEU A 334 -17.51 -9.36 -26.48
N ILE A 335 -17.30 -9.49 -27.79
CA ILE A 335 -17.83 -8.55 -28.81
C ILE A 335 -19.34 -8.43 -28.69
N THR A 336 -20.05 -9.58 -28.67
CA THR A 336 -21.52 -9.60 -28.54
C THR A 336 -21.98 -8.91 -27.24
N LYS A 337 -21.30 -9.16 -26.10
CA LYS A 337 -21.68 -8.55 -24.82
C LYS A 337 -21.43 -7.04 -24.80
N ILE A 338 -20.32 -6.57 -25.36
CA ILE A 338 -20.05 -5.13 -25.50
C ILE A 338 -21.11 -4.48 -26.38
N THR A 339 -21.46 -5.11 -27.53
CA THR A 339 -22.51 -4.61 -28.42
C THR A 339 -23.84 -4.46 -27.70
N ASN A 340 -24.24 -5.47 -26.93
CA ASN A 340 -25.47 -5.44 -26.13
C ASN A 340 -25.47 -4.32 -25.08
N ALA A 341 -24.36 -4.11 -24.41
CA ALA A 341 -24.22 -3.02 -23.44
C ALA A 341 -24.32 -1.64 -24.09
N LEU A 342 -23.64 -1.45 -25.24
CA LEU A 342 -23.69 -0.19 -25.99
C LEU A 342 -25.11 0.09 -26.51
N ASN A 343 -25.80 -0.91 -27.09
CA ASN A 343 -27.17 -0.77 -27.57
C ASN A 343 -28.16 -0.43 -26.44
N ALA A 344 -27.89 -0.91 -25.22
CA ALA A 344 -28.69 -0.58 -24.06
C ALA A 344 -28.28 0.74 -23.37
N SER A 345 -27.36 1.52 -23.96
CA SER A 345 -26.79 2.74 -23.37
C SER A 345 -26.20 2.48 -21.98
N LYS A 346 -25.65 1.29 -21.75
CA LYS A 346 -24.95 0.87 -20.53
C LYS A 346 -23.44 0.88 -20.73
N GLN A 347 -22.73 0.94 -19.62
CA GLN A 347 -21.27 0.99 -19.62
C GLN A 347 -20.65 -0.40 -19.42
N SER A 348 -19.43 -0.54 -19.94
CA SER A 348 -18.62 -1.75 -19.80
C SER A 348 -17.29 -1.46 -19.11
N ILE A 349 -16.85 -2.38 -18.28
CA ILE A 349 -15.50 -2.39 -17.70
C ILE A 349 -14.75 -3.59 -18.28
N VAL A 350 -13.54 -3.37 -18.82
CA VAL A 350 -12.63 -4.41 -19.28
C VAL A 350 -11.37 -4.41 -18.42
N PHE A 351 -11.23 -5.42 -17.59
CA PHE A 351 -10.08 -5.60 -16.73
C PHE A 351 -8.98 -6.39 -17.44
N VAL A 352 -7.75 -5.88 -17.34
CA VAL A 352 -6.53 -6.51 -17.85
C VAL A 352 -5.48 -6.53 -16.73
N PRO A 353 -4.92 -7.69 -16.31
CA PRO A 353 -3.99 -7.76 -15.18
C PRO A 353 -2.64 -7.07 -15.44
N LEU A 354 -2.27 -6.86 -16.69
CA LEU A 354 -1.02 -6.25 -17.12
C LEU A 354 -1.19 -4.78 -17.48
N ARG A 355 -0.27 -3.93 -16.99
CA ARG A 355 -0.29 -2.48 -17.22
C ARG A 355 0.29 -2.09 -18.58
N GLY A 356 -0.25 -1.03 -19.16
CA GLY A 356 0.36 -0.19 -20.21
C GLY A 356 0.73 -0.89 -21.52
N ASN A 357 1.58 -0.22 -22.27
CA ASN A 357 2.21 -0.71 -23.51
C ASN A 357 3.42 -1.60 -23.23
N PHE A 358 3.34 -2.49 -22.26
CA PHE A 358 4.45 -3.39 -22.00
C PHE A 358 4.52 -4.50 -23.05
N LYS A 359 4.74 -4.10 -24.28
CA LYS A 359 5.17 -5.03 -25.32
C LYS A 359 6.59 -5.46 -24.96
N VAL A 360 6.72 -6.56 -24.24
CA VAL A 360 8.00 -7.27 -24.20
C VAL A 360 8.20 -7.78 -25.60
N LEU A 361 9.23 -7.28 -26.26
CA LEU A 361 9.58 -7.72 -27.59
C LEU A 361 10.45 -8.99 -27.50
N GLN A 362 10.10 -9.96 -28.31
CA GLN A 362 10.84 -11.17 -28.52
C GLN A 362 11.20 -11.27 -30.00
N CYS A 363 12.44 -11.62 -30.28
CA CYS A 363 12.86 -11.89 -31.65
C CYS A 363 12.06 -13.07 -32.22
N GLY A 364 11.49 -12.90 -33.41
CA GLY A 364 10.69 -13.93 -34.07
C GLY A 364 11.50 -15.17 -34.46
N GLU A 365 12.80 -15.02 -34.70
CA GLU A 365 13.72 -16.13 -35.09
C GLU A 365 14.28 -16.86 -33.85
N CYS A 366 15.05 -16.17 -32.99
CA CYS A 366 15.79 -16.86 -31.92
C CYS A 366 15.05 -16.83 -30.55
N GLY A 367 13.86 -16.24 -30.46
CA GLY A 367 13.10 -16.20 -29.23
C GLY A 367 13.68 -15.31 -28.12
N SER A 368 14.79 -14.62 -28.35
CA SER A 368 15.43 -13.77 -27.36
C SER A 368 14.65 -12.49 -27.11
N GLY A 369 14.42 -12.15 -25.83
CA GLY A 369 13.85 -10.86 -25.45
C GLY A 369 14.89 -9.73 -25.47
N VAL A 370 14.47 -8.50 -25.70
CA VAL A 370 15.36 -7.33 -25.63
C VAL A 370 15.62 -6.96 -24.17
N ARG A 371 16.78 -7.34 -23.65
CA ARG A 371 17.16 -7.14 -22.25
C ARG A 371 17.82 -5.79 -21.99
N CYS A 372 17.54 -5.24 -20.81
CA CYS A 372 18.22 -4.04 -20.32
C CYS A 372 19.70 -4.31 -20.06
N LYS A 373 20.59 -3.39 -20.44
CA LYS A 373 22.03 -3.52 -20.18
C LYS A 373 22.41 -3.45 -18.70
N ASN A 374 21.59 -2.77 -17.88
CA ASN A 374 21.83 -2.58 -16.44
C ASN A 374 21.02 -3.53 -15.56
N CYS A 375 20.01 -4.21 -16.12
CA CYS A 375 19.10 -5.09 -15.40
C CYS A 375 18.93 -6.40 -16.17
N SER A 376 18.73 -7.51 -15.47
CA SER A 376 18.48 -8.82 -16.09
C SER A 376 17.02 -9.03 -16.49
N ILE A 377 16.34 -7.98 -16.94
CA ILE A 377 14.95 -8.03 -17.39
C ILE A 377 14.79 -7.55 -18.81
N ASN A 378 13.70 -7.98 -19.44
CA ASN A 378 13.32 -7.46 -20.74
C ASN A 378 12.85 -6.00 -20.61
N MET A 379 13.24 -5.18 -21.59
CA MET A 379 12.75 -3.81 -21.71
C MET A 379 11.38 -3.78 -22.35
N SER A 380 10.63 -2.71 -22.05
CA SER A 380 9.28 -2.52 -22.57
C SER A 380 9.28 -1.52 -23.70
N LEU A 381 8.61 -1.85 -24.79
CA LEU A 381 8.44 -0.92 -25.92
C LEU A 381 7.38 0.13 -25.62
N HIS A 382 7.77 1.39 -25.67
CA HIS A 382 6.90 2.56 -25.64
C HIS A 382 6.68 3.07 -27.07
N SER A 383 5.67 2.54 -27.75
CA SER A 383 5.42 2.80 -29.19
C SER A 383 5.28 4.29 -29.53
N LYS A 384 4.63 5.10 -28.66
CA LYS A 384 4.51 6.55 -28.85
C LYS A 384 5.85 7.30 -28.82
N ARG A 385 6.90 6.71 -28.21
CA ARG A 385 8.24 7.32 -28.10
C ARG A 385 9.28 6.65 -28.98
N ASN A 386 8.90 5.60 -29.72
CA ASN A 386 9.82 4.74 -30.44
C ASN A 386 11.04 4.34 -29.60
N ALA A 387 10.81 3.95 -28.35
CA ALA A 387 11.86 3.65 -27.38
C ALA A 387 11.53 2.40 -26.57
N LEU A 388 12.57 1.62 -26.31
CA LEU A 388 12.57 0.57 -25.28
C LEU A 388 13.00 1.20 -23.95
N ILE A 389 12.20 1.00 -22.90
CA ILE A 389 12.48 1.57 -21.58
C ILE A 389 12.50 0.45 -20.54
N CYS A 390 13.53 0.46 -19.70
CA CYS A 390 13.58 -0.37 -18.50
C CYS A 390 12.87 0.32 -17.34
N HIS A 391 11.75 -0.24 -16.88
CA HIS A 391 10.96 0.34 -15.78
C HIS A 391 11.60 0.22 -14.40
N TYR A 392 12.72 -0.51 -14.28
CA TYR A 392 13.45 -0.64 -13.01
C TYR A 392 14.55 0.42 -12.84
N CYS A 393 15.34 0.69 -13.88
CA CYS A 393 16.44 1.64 -13.80
C CYS A 393 16.24 2.90 -14.66
N GLY A 394 15.16 2.99 -15.43
CA GLY A 394 14.91 4.10 -16.33
C GLY A 394 15.77 4.12 -17.60
N TYR A 395 16.66 3.12 -17.79
CA TYR A 395 17.45 3.06 -19.01
C TYR A 395 16.56 3.00 -20.24
N SER A 396 16.87 3.81 -21.26
CA SER A 396 16.11 3.90 -22.51
C SER A 396 17.04 3.79 -23.71
N GLU A 397 16.60 3.06 -24.74
CA GLU A 397 17.25 3.03 -26.06
C GLU A 397 16.19 3.16 -27.17
N ALA A 398 16.57 3.76 -28.31
CA ALA A 398 15.68 3.91 -29.45
C ALA A 398 15.34 2.55 -30.06
N PHE A 399 14.10 2.39 -30.50
CA PHE A 399 13.64 1.19 -31.19
C PHE A 399 12.79 1.55 -32.41
N PHE A 400 13.17 1.01 -33.54
CA PHE A 400 12.44 1.18 -34.80
C PHE A 400 12.15 -0.19 -35.40
N TYR A 401 10.87 -0.48 -35.65
CA TYR A 401 10.48 -1.71 -36.35
C TYR A 401 11.22 -1.82 -37.69
N ASN A 402 11.66 -3.02 -38.04
CA ASN A 402 12.39 -3.36 -39.26
C ASN A 402 13.78 -2.72 -39.43
N LYS A 403 14.23 -1.89 -38.48
CA LYS A 403 15.57 -1.28 -38.49
C LYS A 403 16.43 -1.74 -37.31
N THR A 404 15.81 -1.96 -36.15
CA THR A 404 16.52 -2.45 -34.98
C THR A 404 16.76 -3.95 -35.12
N GLN A 405 18.02 -4.36 -34.98
CA GLN A 405 18.42 -5.77 -35.12
C GLN A 405 18.51 -6.46 -33.77
N CYS A 406 18.20 -7.74 -33.73
CA CYS A 406 18.40 -8.60 -32.57
C CYS A 406 19.89 -8.73 -32.26
N LYS A 407 20.27 -8.46 -31.02
CA LYS A 407 21.68 -8.54 -30.56
C LYS A 407 22.25 -9.97 -30.58
N PHE A 408 21.40 -11.00 -30.73
CA PHE A 408 21.81 -12.40 -30.73
C PHE A 408 21.90 -13.02 -32.12
N CYS A 409 20.93 -12.76 -33.00
CA CYS A 409 20.87 -13.39 -34.33
C CYS A 409 20.84 -12.41 -35.50
N GLY A 410 20.81 -11.07 -35.24
CA GLY A 410 20.78 -10.06 -36.29
C GLY A 410 19.41 -9.86 -36.95
N CYS A 411 18.41 -10.69 -36.67
CA CYS A 411 17.07 -10.56 -37.25
C CYS A 411 16.36 -9.28 -36.82
N SER A 412 15.56 -8.67 -37.71
CA SER A 412 14.79 -7.44 -37.41
C SER A 412 13.31 -7.72 -37.13
N ASP A 413 12.86 -8.99 -37.18
CA ASP A 413 11.50 -9.37 -36.83
C ASP A 413 11.34 -9.51 -35.33
N PHE A 414 10.53 -8.62 -34.72
CA PHE A 414 10.21 -8.66 -33.29
C PHE A 414 8.72 -8.81 -33.09
N LYS A 415 8.33 -9.80 -32.28
CA LYS A 415 6.92 -10.07 -31.90
C LYS A 415 6.65 -9.60 -30.48
N ALA A 416 5.47 -9.02 -30.25
CA ALA A 416 5.03 -8.63 -28.92
C ALA A 416 4.44 -9.82 -28.16
N LEU A 417 4.96 -10.12 -26.98
CA LEU A 417 4.59 -11.32 -26.19
C LEU A 417 3.39 -11.14 -25.27
N LYS A 418 3.00 -9.90 -24.93
CA LYS A 418 1.95 -9.64 -23.94
C LYS A 418 1.06 -8.50 -24.37
N ILE A 419 -0.22 -8.67 -24.13
CA ILE A 419 -1.27 -7.71 -24.44
C ILE A 419 -1.53 -6.87 -23.19
N GLY A 420 -1.25 -5.57 -23.27
CA GLY A 420 -1.52 -4.61 -22.20
C GLY A 420 -2.80 -3.81 -22.44
N THR A 421 -3.14 -2.94 -21.47
CA THR A 421 -4.35 -2.10 -21.52
C THR A 421 -4.48 -1.27 -22.80
N GLN A 422 -3.39 -0.75 -23.36
CA GLN A 422 -3.45 0.07 -24.58
C GLN A 422 -3.75 -0.77 -25.84
N GLU A 423 -3.23 -2.00 -25.90
CA GLU A 423 -3.52 -2.89 -27.03
C GLU A 423 -4.99 -3.33 -27.01
N VAL A 424 -5.49 -3.72 -25.83
CA VAL A 424 -6.91 -4.06 -25.66
C VAL A 424 -7.80 -2.86 -26.00
N CYS A 425 -7.43 -1.67 -25.53
CA CYS A 425 -8.15 -0.43 -25.84
C CYS A 425 -8.17 -0.17 -27.35
N LYS A 426 -7.03 -0.34 -28.05
CA LYS A 426 -6.92 -0.16 -29.48
C LYS A 426 -7.81 -1.15 -30.24
N GLN A 427 -7.74 -2.44 -29.92
CA GLN A 427 -8.57 -3.47 -30.57
C GLN A 427 -10.07 -3.20 -30.35
N ILE A 428 -10.47 -2.78 -29.15
CA ILE A 428 -11.86 -2.38 -28.88
C ILE A 428 -12.24 -1.16 -29.72
N GLN A 429 -11.38 -0.15 -29.82
CA GLN A 429 -11.64 1.06 -30.59
C GLN A 429 -11.72 0.78 -32.09
N ASP A 430 -10.88 -0.12 -32.63
CA ASP A 430 -10.88 -0.54 -34.02
C ASP A 430 -12.17 -1.31 -34.34
N PHE A 431 -12.71 -2.10 -33.41
CA PHE A 431 -13.95 -2.88 -33.57
C PHE A 431 -15.22 -2.03 -33.36
N PHE A 432 -15.16 -1.07 -32.43
CA PHE A 432 -16.25 -0.15 -32.07
C PHE A 432 -15.83 1.31 -32.27
N PRO A 433 -15.74 1.81 -33.52
CA PRO A 433 -15.19 3.15 -33.80
C PRO A 433 -15.97 4.30 -33.14
N THR A 434 -17.26 4.12 -32.91
CA THR A 434 -18.15 5.13 -32.30
C THR A 434 -18.16 5.10 -30.79
N ALA A 435 -17.64 4.04 -30.15
CA ALA A 435 -17.60 3.93 -28.71
C ALA A 435 -16.51 4.82 -28.07
N ARG A 436 -16.84 5.46 -26.97
CA ARG A 436 -15.92 6.31 -26.21
C ARG A 436 -15.16 5.43 -25.23
N VAL A 437 -13.93 5.02 -25.60
CA VAL A 437 -13.09 4.12 -24.82
C VAL A 437 -12.02 4.92 -24.04
N ALA A 438 -11.84 4.63 -22.76
CA ALA A 438 -10.81 5.24 -21.94
C ALA A 438 -9.95 4.20 -21.22
N ILE A 439 -8.68 4.55 -20.97
CA ILE A 439 -7.73 3.72 -20.21
C ILE A 439 -7.64 4.24 -18.79
N PHE A 440 -7.74 3.32 -17.83
CA PHE A 440 -7.66 3.59 -16.40
C PHE A 440 -6.57 2.73 -15.73
N ASP A 441 -5.33 3.17 -15.90
CA ASP A 441 -4.16 2.57 -15.28
C ASP A 441 -3.20 3.64 -14.72
N ARG A 442 -2.16 3.21 -13.97
CA ARG A 442 -1.21 4.15 -13.34
C ARG A 442 -0.35 4.92 -14.35
N ASP A 443 -0.15 4.39 -15.54
CA ASP A 443 0.70 5.02 -16.55
C ASP A 443 -0.06 6.16 -17.24
N GLU A 444 -1.36 6.02 -17.35
CA GLU A 444 -2.25 7.05 -17.90
C GLU A 444 -2.70 8.05 -16.82
N VAL A 445 -3.01 7.58 -15.61
CA VAL A 445 -3.51 8.40 -14.49
C VAL A 445 -2.34 8.88 -13.61
N LYS A 446 -1.57 9.83 -14.09
CA LYS A 446 -0.37 10.35 -13.37
C LYS A 446 -0.67 11.44 -12.35
N SER A 447 -1.84 12.09 -12.43
CA SER A 447 -2.22 13.17 -11.53
C SER A 447 -3.61 12.94 -10.94
N GLU A 448 -3.87 13.56 -9.78
CA GLU A 448 -5.18 13.53 -9.14
C GLU A 448 -6.26 14.22 -10.00
N ALA A 449 -5.90 15.30 -10.71
CA ALA A 449 -6.81 15.97 -11.64
C ALA A 449 -7.27 15.04 -12.77
N LYS A 450 -6.35 14.24 -13.34
CA LYS A 450 -6.69 13.27 -14.37
C LYS A 450 -7.54 12.12 -13.83
N LEU A 451 -7.25 11.67 -12.59
CA LEU A 451 -8.07 10.69 -11.88
C LEU A 451 -9.50 11.19 -11.74
N ARG A 452 -9.68 12.41 -11.21
CA ARG A 452 -11.00 13.05 -11.01
C ARG A 452 -11.75 13.17 -12.34
N LYS A 453 -11.06 13.62 -13.39
CA LYS A 453 -11.64 13.81 -14.71
C LYS A 453 -12.20 12.50 -15.27
N ILE A 454 -11.40 11.41 -15.33
CA ILE A 454 -11.84 10.14 -15.89
C ILE A 454 -13.01 9.55 -15.11
N LEU A 455 -12.96 9.62 -13.76
CA LEU A 455 -14.05 9.13 -12.92
C LEU A 455 -15.34 9.93 -13.08
N SER A 456 -15.25 11.27 -13.16
CA SER A 456 -16.42 12.12 -13.45
C SER A 456 -16.99 11.80 -14.84
N GLU A 457 -16.16 11.77 -15.88
CA GLU A 457 -16.59 11.48 -17.25
C GLU A 457 -17.23 10.09 -17.36
N PHE A 458 -16.73 9.10 -16.62
CA PHE A 458 -17.34 7.77 -16.60
C PHE A 458 -18.68 7.77 -15.86
N ASN A 459 -18.76 8.40 -14.69
CA ASN A 459 -20.03 8.50 -13.95
C ASN A 459 -21.08 9.36 -14.66
N ASP A 460 -20.66 10.35 -15.45
CA ASP A 460 -21.53 11.19 -16.29
C ASP A 460 -21.93 10.51 -17.61
N ASN A 461 -21.63 9.23 -17.81
CA ASN A 461 -21.86 8.47 -19.05
C ASN A 461 -21.19 9.08 -20.30
N LYS A 462 -20.06 9.79 -20.14
CA LYS A 462 -19.25 10.32 -21.25
C LYS A 462 -18.21 9.33 -21.77
N ILE A 463 -18.01 8.22 -21.07
CA ILE A 463 -17.16 7.09 -21.43
C ILE A 463 -18.03 5.85 -21.43
N ASP A 464 -18.01 5.08 -22.50
CA ASP A 464 -18.81 3.86 -22.68
C ASP A 464 -18.07 2.62 -22.18
N ILE A 465 -16.75 2.56 -22.44
CA ILE A 465 -15.92 1.40 -22.10
C ILE A 465 -14.68 1.87 -21.35
N LEU A 466 -14.49 1.36 -20.14
CA LEU A 466 -13.32 1.63 -19.31
C LEU A 466 -12.39 0.42 -19.30
N VAL A 467 -11.22 0.53 -19.92
CA VAL A 467 -10.19 -0.51 -19.95
C VAL A 467 -9.15 -0.22 -18.89
N GLY A 468 -8.86 -1.14 -17.98
CA GLY A 468 -7.86 -0.84 -16.98
C GLY A 468 -7.38 -2.03 -16.13
N THR A 469 -6.53 -1.71 -15.17
CA THR A 469 -5.89 -2.68 -14.26
C THR A 469 -6.55 -2.67 -12.87
N GLN A 470 -5.85 -3.15 -11.86
CA GLN A 470 -6.31 -3.16 -10.46
C GLN A 470 -6.87 -1.83 -9.94
N MET A 471 -6.60 -0.69 -10.61
CA MET A 471 -7.20 0.58 -10.22
C MET A 471 -8.74 0.57 -10.33
N ILE A 472 -9.29 -0.19 -11.27
CA ILE A 472 -10.74 -0.31 -11.46
C ILE A 472 -11.42 -1.02 -10.27
N SER A 473 -10.73 -1.96 -9.63
CA SER A 473 -11.30 -2.73 -8.52
C SER A 473 -11.44 -1.92 -7.22
N LYS A 474 -10.80 -0.74 -7.11
CA LYS A 474 -10.63 -0.01 -5.85
C LYS A 474 -11.55 1.20 -5.73
N GLY A 475 -12.30 1.27 -4.63
CA GLY A 475 -12.87 2.48 -4.04
C GLY A 475 -13.85 3.34 -4.86
N HIS A 476 -14.26 2.93 -6.06
CA HIS A 476 -15.13 3.72 -6.92
C HIS A 476 -16.52 3.10 -7.08
N ASP A 477 -17.54 3.94 -7.06
CA ASP A 477 -18.91 3.53 -7.34
C ASP A 477 -19.24 3.81 -8.80
N TYR A 478 -19.56 2.73 -9.52
CA TYR A 478 -19.98 2.78 -10.92
C TYR A 478 -21.45 2.40 -10.98
N HIS A 479 -22.31 3.34 -11.44
CA HIS A 479 -23.76 3.17 -11.33
C HIS A 479 -24.42 2.57 -12.57
N ASN A 480 -23.78 2.69 -13.75
CA ASN A 480 -24.36 2.30 -15.03
C ASN A 480 -23.64 1.13 -15.72
N VAL A 481 -22.83 0.37 -14.96
CA VAL A 481 -22.06 -0.74 -15.52
C VAL A 481 -22.91 -2.01 -15.57
N SER A 482 -23.19 -2.49 -16.78
CA SER A 482 -23.91 -3.75 -17.03
C SER A 482 -23.00 -4.90 -17.43
N LEU A 483 -21.78 -4.62 -17.93
CA LEU A 483 -20.80 -5.63 -18.31
C LEU A 483 -19.47 -5.40 -17.63
N VAL A 484 -18.94 -6.46 -17.04
CA VAL A 484 -17.55 -6.52 -16.58
C VAL A 484 -16.85 -7.70 -17.26
N ALA A 485 -15.84 -7.43 -18.07
CA ALA A 485 -15.01 -8.46 -18.68
C ALA A 485 -13.65 -8.56 -17.98
N ILE A 486 -13.26 -9.76 -17.59
CA ILE A 486 -12.01 -10.05 -16.87
C ILE A 486 -11.12 -10.89 -17.78
N LEU A 487 -10.06 -10.28 -18.30
CA LEU A 487 -9.13 -10.90 -19.24
C LEU A 487 -7.83 -11.31 -18.51
N GLY A 488 -7.30 -12.47 -18.84
CA GLY A 488 -5.95 -12.90 -18.44
C GLY A 488 -5.77 -13.19 -16.95
N ILE A 489 -6.82 -13.51 -16.21
CA ILE A 489 -6.79 -13.82 -14.77
C ILE A 489 -5.87 -15.01 -14.44
N ASP A 490 -5.76 -15.98 -15.35
CA ASP A 490 -4.90 -17.17 -15.20
C ASP A 490 -3.42 -16.83 -15.02
N SER A 491 -2.98 -15.65 -15.50
CA SER A 491 -1.60 -15.21 -15.32
C SER A 491 -1.22 -15.01 -13.85
N LEU A 492 -2.20 -14.76 -12.97
CA LEU A 492 -1.99 -14.62 -11.54
C LEU A 492 -1.82 -15.99 -10.87
N LEU A 493 -2.50 -17.04 -11.36
CA LEU A 493 -2.37 -18.40 -10.84
C LEU A 493 -0.98 -18.99 -11.11
N ASN A 494 -0.34 -18.56 -12.20
CA ASN A 494 0.99 -19.04 -12.63
C ASN A 494 2.15 -18.39 -11.85
N SER A 495 1.87 -17.61 -10.82
CA SER A 495 2.89 -17.04 -9.93
C SER A 495 3.42 -18.13 -8.99
N SER A 496 4.74 -18.15 -8.76
CA SER A 496 5.37 -19.03 -7.75
C SER A 496 5.17 -18.58 -6.30
N ASP A 497 4.46 -17.48 -6.06
CA ASP A 497 4.12 -17.01 -4.70
C ASP A 497 2.98 -17.86 -4.12
N PHE A 498 3.11 -18.30 -2.87
CA PHE A 498 2.10 -19.11 -2.17
C PHE A 498 0.72 -18.41 -2.05
N ARG A 499 0.65 -17.10 -2.27
CA ARG A 499 -0.58 -16.29 -2.29
C ARG A 499 -1.19 -16.14 -3.68
N ALA A 500 -0.68 -16.85 -4.70
CA ALA A 500 -1.14 -16.71 -6.08
C ALA A 500 -2.66 -16.91 -6.21
N TYR A 501 -3.18 -17.97 -5.59
CA TYR A 501 -4.61 -18.27 -5.58
C TYR A 501 -5.42 -17.22 -4.80
N GLU A 502 -4.96 -16.83 -3.62
CA GLU A 502 -5.58 -15.78 -2.79
C GLU A 502 -5.71 -14.47 -3.56
N ARG A 503 -4.65 -14.04 -4.23
CA ARG A 503 -4.65 -12.82 -5.05
C ARG A 503 -5.58 -12.91 -6.25
N ALA A 504 -5.59 -14.04 -6.94
CA ALA A 504 -6.43 -14.23 -8.12
C ALA A 504 -7.92 -14.21 -7.76
N VAL A 505 -8.34 -14.97 -6.73
CA VAL A 505 -9.75 -15.02 -6.31
C VAL A 505 -10.18 -13.70 -5.69
N SER A 506 -9.37 -13.09 -4.82
CA SER A 506 -9.66 -11.77 -4.24
C SER A 506 -9.91 -10.72 -5.33
N LEU A 507 -9.02 -10.64 -6.31
CA LEU A 507 -9.13 -9.69 -7.41
C LEU A 507 -10.37 -9.96 -8.27
N LEU A 508 -10.64 -11.23 -8.59
CA LEU A 508 -11.82 -11.65 -9.34
C LEU A 508 -13.12 -11.19 -8.65
N VAL A 509 -13.26 -11.47 -7.35
CA VAL A 509 -14.44 -11.10 -6.55
C VAL A 509 -14.62 -9.59 -6.48
N GLN A 510 -13.53 -8.84 -6.29
CA GLN A 510 -13.58 -7.37 -6.25
C GLN A 510 -14.04 -6.76 -7.56
N ILE A 511 -13.52 -7.26 -8.70
CA ILE A 511 -13.85 -6.73 -10.03
C ILE A 511 -15.26 -7.15 -10.41
N ALA A 512 -15.65 -8.41 -10.22
CA ALA A 512 -17.01 -8.89 -10.41
C ALA A 512 -18.03 -8.11 -9.57
N GLY A 513 -17.61 -7.65 -8.39
CA GLY A 513 -18.39 -6.79 -7.51
C GLY A 513 -18.68 -5.39 -8.06
N ARG A 514 -18.05 -4.97 -9.17
CA ARG A 514 -18.33 -3.67 -9.84
C ARG A 514 -19.49 -3.74 -10.80
N CYS A 515 -19.91 -4.94 -11.18
CA CYS A 515 -21.03 -5.20 -12.07
C CYS A 515 -22.36 -5.24 -11.32
N GLY A 516 -23.43 -4.76 -11.96
CA GLY A 516 -24.79 -5.01 -11.50
C GLY A 516 -25.13 -4.39 -10.12
N ARG A 517 -24.66 -3.20 -9.82
CA ARG A 517 -24.93 -2.57 -8.51
C ARG A 517 -26.36 -2.05 -8.37
N LYS A 518 -26.95 -1.50 -9.42
CA LYS A 518 -28.35 -1.02 -9.41
C LYS A 518 -29.27 -1.97 -10.16
N ASP A 519 -28.80 -2.48 -11.31
CA ASP A 519 -29.56 -3.33 -12.23
C ASP A 519 -28.89 -4.70 -12.33
N SER A 520 -29.48 -5.61 -13.14
CA SER A 520 -28.81 -6.86 -13.52
C SER A 520 -27.56 -6.57 -14.36
N GLY A 521 -26.54 -7.42 -14.21
CA GLY A 521 -25.30 -7.28 -14.97
C GLY A 521 -24.64 -8.61 -15.30
N GLU A 522 -23.73 -8.58 -16.28
CA GLU A 522 -23.00 -9.75 -16.76
C GLU A 522 -21.52 -9.63 -16.45
N VAL A 523 -20.94 -10.71 -15.96
CA VAL A 523 -19.49 -10.81 -15.70
C VAL A 523 -18.93 -11.89 -16.62
N LEU A 524 -18.15 -11.48 -17.62
CA LEU A 524 -17.45 -12.39 -18.53
C LEU A 524 -16.03 -12.62 -18.00
N ILE A 525 -15.69 -13.88 -17.73
CA ILE A 525 -14.39 -14.29 -17.20
C ILE A 525 -13.68 -15.14 -18.24
N LYS A 526 -12.58 -14.61 -18.76
CA LYS A 526 -11.75 -15.33 -19.71
C LYS A 526 -10.70 -16.16 -18.97
N THR A 527 -10.90 -17.48 -18.93
CA THR A 527 -10.06 -18.40 -18.18
C THR A 527 -10.14 -19.83 -18.69
N HIS A 528 -9.02 -20.56 -18.61
CA HIS A 528 -8.96 -22.01 -18.78
C HIS A 528 -9.25 -22.76 -17.47
N ASN A 529 -9.26 -22.06 -16.32
CA ASN A 529 -9.47 -22.63 -14.98
C ASN A 529 -10.91 -22.44 -14.46
N GLN A 530 -11.92 -22.57 -15.36
CA GLN A 530 -13.32 -22.32 -15.04
C GLN A 530 -13.77 -23.00 -13.75
N ARG A 531 -13.55 -24.34 -13.59
CA ARG A 531 -14.00 -25.12 -12.42
C ARG A 531 -13.46 -24.56 -11.09
N PHE A 532 -12.23 -24.04 -11.10
CA PHE A 532 -11.63 -23.43 -9.93
C PHE A 532 -12.34 -22.13 -9.55
N PHE A 533 -12.48 -21.20 -10.49
CA PHE A 533 -13.09 -19.90 -10.18
C PHE A 533 -14.58 -20.00 -9.89
N GLU A 534 -15.32 -20.84 -10.60
CA GLU A 534 -16.76 -21.07 -10.40
C GLU A 534 -17.09 -21.47 -8.96
N ARG A 535 -16.22 -22.26 -8.34
CA ARG A 535 -16.38 -22.71 -6.94
C ARG A 535 -16.41 -21.56 -5.93
N PHE A 536 -15.67 -20.47 -6.19
CA PHE A 536 -15.43 -19.41 -5.19
C PHE A 536 -16.06 -18.06 -5.52
N LEU A 537 -16.80 -17.96 -6.60
CA LEU A 537 -17.50 -16.73 -6.99
C LEU A 537 -18.75 -16.44 -6.15
N GLY A 538 -19.33 -17.44 -5.51
CA GLY A 538 -20.55 -17.30 -4.70
C GLY A 538 -20.28 -16.67 -3.34
N ASP A 539 -19.26 -17.14 -2.62
CA ASP A 539 -18.84 -16.61 -1.32
C ASP A 539 -17.32 -16.72 -1.17
N TYR A 540 -16.69 -15.59 -0.92
CA TYR A 540 -15.23 -15.54 -0.70
C TYR A 540 -14.81 -16.29 0.58
N GLU A 541 -15.71 -16.47 1.55
CA GLU A 541 -15.45 -17.22 2.77
C GLU A 541 -15.19 -18.71 2.49
N ASP A 542 -15.84 -19.28 1.47
CA ASP A 542 -15.58 -20.65 1.02
C ASP A 542 -14.15 -20.81 0.51
N PHE A 543 -13.65 -19.78 -0.21
CA PHE A 543 -12.24 -19.75 -0.64
C PHE A 543 -11.29 -19.66 0.56
N LEU A 544 -11.56 -18.79 1.53
CA LEU A 544 -10.71 -18.66 2.72
C LEU A 544 -10.64 -19.97 3.51
N THR A 545 -11.76 -20.67 3.64
CA THR A 545 -11.82 -21.97 4.31
C THR A 545 -11.01 -23.02 3.53
N PHE A 546 -11.24 -23.12 2.22
CA PHE A 546 -10.48 -24.01 1.34
C PHE A 546 -8.98 -23.73 1.41
N GLU A 547 -8.58 -22.46 1.35
CA GLU A 547 -7.17 -22.06 1.37
C GLU A 547 -6.51 -22.38 2.72
N LEU A 548 -7.22 -22.20 3.86
CA LEU A 548 -6.71 -22.57 5.18
C LEU A 548 -6.49 -24.09 5.33
N GLU A 549 -7.35 -24.90 4.73
CA GLU A 549 -7.24 -26.37 4.75
C GLU A 549 -6.08 -26.87 3.87
N ASN A 550 -5.86 -26.21 2.73
CA ASN A 550 -4.90 -26.65 1.72
C ASN A 550 -3.52 -25.96 1.82
N ARG A 551 -3.44 -24.78 2.47
CA ARG A 551 -2.17 -24.11 2.68
C ARG A 551 -1.30 -24.90 3.65
N THR A 552 -0.14 -25.32 3.21
CA THR A 552 0.78 -26.08 4.06
C THR A 552 1.16 -25.26 5.30
N LYS A 553 1.32 -25.90 6.44
CA LYS A 553 1.72 -25.26 7.71
C LYS A 553 3.08 -24.54 7.64
N LEU A 554 3.77 -24.69 6.52
CA LEU A 554 5.04 -24.04 6.24
C LEU A 554 4.91 -22.55 5.85
N TYR A 555 3.72 -22.08 5.47
CA TYR A 555 3.48 -20.70 5.04
C TYR A 555 2.54 -19.93 5.98
N PRO A 556 2.62 -18.58 5.98
CA PRO A 556 1.66 -17.76 6.72
C PRO A 556 0.20 -18.12 6.36
N PRO A 557 -0.70 -18.17 7.32
CA PRO A 557 -0.62 -17.65 8.69
C PRO A 557 0.06 -18.55 9.74
N PHE A 558 0.50 -19.76 9.37
CA PHE A 558 1.00 -20.78 10.30
C PHE A 558 2.48 -20.61 10.66
N SER A 559 3.22 -19.85 9.87
CA SER A 559 4.64 -19.55 10.07
C SER A 559 4.94 -18.09 9.79
N ARG A 560 6.18 -17.66 10.04
CA ARG A 560 6.71 -16.35 9.69
C ARG A 560 7.84 -16.48 8.69
N ILE A 561 7.94 -15.53 7.78
CA ILE A 561 8.92 -15.52 6.70
C ILE A 561 9.70 -14.21 6.73
N ALA A 562 10.99 -14.29 6.52
CA ALA A 562 11.85 -13.14 6.26
C ALA A 562 12.67 -13.35 4.99
N LEU A 563 12.83 -12.29 4.23
CA LEU A 563 13.64 -12.23 3.03
C LEU A 563 14.80 -11.26 3.26
N LEU A 564 16.02 -11.78 3.19
CA LEU A 564 17.24 -10.98 3.24
C LEU A 564 17.72 -10.77 1.81
N ILE A 565 18.02 -9.52 1.45
CA ILE A 565 18.41 -9.14 0.09
C ILE A 565 19.76 -8.44 0.16
N ALA A 566 20.79 -9.03 -0.45
CA ALA A 566 22.05 -8.36 -0.68
C ALA A 566 22.13 -7.81 -2.10
N GLN A 567 22.73 -6.62 -2.24
CA GLN A 567 22.92 -5.93 -3.51
C GLN A 567 24.33 -5.36 -3.58
N ASN A 568 25.07 -5.70 -4.63
CA ASN A 568 26.42 -5.15 -4.85
C ASN A 568 26.72 -5.02 -6.36
N LYS A 569 27.68 -4.14 -6.71
CA LYS A 569 28.20 -4.03 -8.08
C LYS A 569 28.95 -5.30 -8.47
N ASP A 570 29.67 -5.87 -7.53
CA ASP A 570 30.35 -7.14 -7.65
C ASP A 570 29.44 -8.30 -7.22
N GLU A 571 29.36 -9.32 -8.06
CA GLU A 571 28.48 -10.47 -7.85
C GLU A 571 28.93 -11.32 -6.65
N TYR A 572 30.24 -11.53 -6.52
CA TYR A 572 30.83 -12.28 -5.41
C TYR A 572 30.55 -11.64 -4.06
N SER A 573 30.77 -10.32 -3.98
CA SER A 573 30.49 -9.56 -2.76
C SER A 573 29.00 -9.62 -2.36
N ALA A 574 28.07 -9.61 -3.33
CA ALA A 574 26.65 -9.77 -3.03
C ALA A 574 26.33 -11.14 -2.42
N LEU A 575 26.93 -12.19 -2.95
CA LEU A 575 26.78 -13.56 -2.43
C LEU A 575 27.42 -13.72 -1.05
N GLU A 576 28.63 -13.21 -0.85
CA GLU A 576 29.38 -13.28 0.41
C GLU A 576 28.61 -12.63 1.58
N ILE A 577 27.98 -11.46 1.36
CA ILE A 577 27.13 -10.80 2.36
C ILE A 577 26.06 -11.77 2.88
N LEU A 578 25.36 -12.48 1.98
CA LEU A 578 24.31 -13.41 2.39
C LEU A 578 24.86 -14.72 2.96
N GLN A 579 26.03 -15.17 2.54
CA GLN A 579 26.70 -16.33 3.17
C GLN A 579 27.08 -16.01 4.63
N ASN A 580 27.54 -14.79 4.90
CA ASN A 580 27.82 -14.34 6.26
C ASN A 580 26.50 -14.23 7.09
N ALA A 581 25.43 -13.70 6.51
CA ALA A 581 24.11 -13.69 7.16
C ALA A 581 23.62 -15.13 7.46
N LYS A 582 23.77 -16.04 6.51
CA LYS A 582 23.43 -17.46 6.68
C LYS A 582 24.18 -18.09 7.85
N LYS A 583 25.52 -17.89 7.95
CA LYS A 583 26.34 -18.37 9.08
C LYS A 583 25.84 -17.83 10.42
N ILE A 584 25.48 -16.54 10.50
CA ILE A 584 24.92 -15.94 11.72
C ILE A 584 23.60 -16.63 12.09
N VAL A 585 22.72 -16.86 11.13
CA VAL A 585 21.44 -17.54 11.40
C VAL A 585 21.67 -18.97 11.90
N GLU A 586 22.53 -19.75 11.24
CA GLU A 586 22.86 -21.13 11.60
C GLU A 586 23.50 -21.25 12.99
N SER A 587 24.34 -20.29 13.37
CA SER A 587 25.00 -20.28 14.68
C SER A 587 24.10 -19.85 15.83
N THR A 588 23.07 -19.07 15.55
CA THR A 588 22.23 -18.43 16.59
C THR A 588 21.00 -19.27 16.93
N GLN A 589 20.33 -19.86 15.95
CA GLN A 589 19.01 -20.45 16.17
C GLN A 589 18.77 -21.67 15.28
N LYS A 590 18.78 -22.87 15.87
CA LYS A 590 18.56 -24.14 15.17
C LYS A 590 17.12 -24.35 14.67
N SER A 591 16.14 -23.60 15.21
CA SER A 591 14.72 -23.73 14.86
C SER A 591 14.30 -22.86 13.67
N ILE A 592 15.24 -22.13 13.04
CA ILE A 592 14.98 -21.39 11.81
C ILE A 592 15.34 -22.27 10.62
N GLU A 593 14.41 -22.37 9.69
CA GLU A 593 14.63 -23.04 8.43
C GLU A 593 15.15 -22.06 7.37
N ILE A 594 16.27 -22.40 6.77
CA ILE A 594 16.80 -21.73 5.60
C ILE A 594 16.20 -22.41 4.37
N ILE A 595 15.19 -21.76 3.76
CA ILE A 595 14.48 -22.31 2.58
C ILE A 595 15.41 -22.31 1.38
N GLY A 596 16.22 -21.25 1.19
CA GLY A 596 17.18 -21.20 0.11
C GLY A 596 17.98 -19.89 0.07
N LEU A 597 19.17 -19.98 -0.52
CA LEU A 597 20.02 -18.85 -0.88
C LEU A 597 20.23 -18.92 -2.39
N ASN A 598 19.67 -17.97 -3.15
CA ASN A 598 19.69 -17.98 -4.61
C ASN A 598 19.82 -16.55 -5.17
N LYS A 599 20.14 -16.46 -6.46
CA LYS A 599 19.97 -15.21 -7.21
C LYS A 599 18.52 -14.77 -7.15
N ALA A 600 18.30 -13.45 -7.09
CA ALA A 600 16.95 -12.92 -7.20
C ALA A 600 16.36 -13.24 -8.59
N PRO A 601 15.02 -13.35 -8.73
CA PRO A 601 14.37 -13.54 -10.03
C PRO A 601 14.75 -12.46 -11.06
N ILE A 602 15.01 -11.24 -10.56
CA ILE A 602 15.69 -10.19 -11.32
C ILE A 602 17.10 -10.07 -10.75
N GLU A 603 18.04 -10.78 -11.36
CA GLU A 603 19.40 -10.95 -10.86
C GLU A 603 20.17 -9.63 -10.78
N ARG A 604 19.83 -8.65 -11.66
CA ARG A 604 20.53 -7.37 -11.74
C ARG A 604 19.53 -6.21 -11.91
N ILE A 605 19.65 -5.20 -11.05
CA ILE A 605 18.87 -3.97 -11.14
C ILE A 605 19.81 -2.78 -10.99
N ASN A 606 19.74 -1.83 -11.92
CA ASN A 606 20.56 -0.61 -11.90
C ASN A 606 22.08 -0.89 -11.73
N GLY A 607 22.56 -1.94 -12.39
CA GLY A 607 23.96 -2.36 -12.31
C GLY A 607 24.35 -3.16 -11.08
N LEU A 608 23.44 -3.37 -10.12
CA LEU A 608 23.70 -4.13 -8.89
C LEU A 608 23.21 -5.57 -9.03
N TRP A 609 24.08 -6.52 -8.75
CA TRP A 609 23.75 -7.93 -8.60
C TRP A 609 22.95 -8.15 -7.32
N ARG A 610 21.97 -9.06 -7.37
CA ARG A 610 21.02 -9.30 -6.29
C ARG A 610 20.92 -10.77 -5.94
N TYR A 611 21.12 -11.07 -4.65
CA TYR A 611 20.93 -12.39 -4.07
C TYR A 611 19.88 -12.33 -2.97
N LEU A 612 19.19 -13.42 -2.75
CA LEU A 612 18.12 -13.59 -1.77
C LEU A 612 18.43 -14.75 -0.84
N LEU A 613 18.19 -14.54 0.46
CA LEU A 613 18.17 -15.59 1.48
C LEU A 613 16.78 -15.59 2.10
N LEU A 614 16.06 -16.70 1.93
CA LEU A 614 14.70 -16.88 2.43
C LEU A 614 14.72 -17.72 3.70
N LEU A 615 14.17 -17.14 4.78
CA LEU A 615 14.11 -17.74 6.11
C LEU A 615 12.67 -17.97 6.51
N ARG A 616 12.42 -19.02 7.31
CA ARG A 616 11.14 -19.36 7.90
C ARG A 616 11.29 -19.79 9.35
N ALA A 617 10.35 -19.38 10.20
CA ALA A 617 10.24 -19.83 11.57
C ALA A 617 8.76 -19.99 12.00
N SER A 618 8.51 -20.72 13.08
CA SER A 618 7.16 -20.92 13.62
C SER A 618 6.54 -19.60 14.15
N ASP A 619 7.36 -18.69 14.63
CA ASP A 619 6.92 -17.46 15.27
C ASP A 619 7.90 -16.29 15.03
N ALA A 620 7.43 -15.08 15.34
CA ALA A 620 8.21 -13.87 15.12
C ALA A 620 9.45 -13.78 16.04
N LYS A 621 9.35 -14.19 17.30
CA LYS A 621 10.45 -14.08 18.27
C LYS A 621 11.65 -14.91 17.81
N THR A 622 11.38 -16.14 17.40
CA THR A 622 12.38 -17.05 16.85
C THR A 622 13.03 -16.46 15.61
N LEU A 623 12.23 -15.89 14.70
CA LEU A 623 12.74 -15.32 13.44
C LEU A 623 13.61 -14.07 13.67
N LEU A 624 13.20 -13.17 14.58
CA LEU A 624 13.83 -11.88 14.80
C LEU A 624 15.20 -11.97 15.48
N ALA A 625 15.43 -12.95 16.36
CA ALA A 625 16.67 -13.07 17.14
C ALA A 625 17.95 -12.99 16.28
N PRO A 626 18.16 -13.84 15.26
CA PRO A 626 19.36 -13.74 14.42
C PRO A 626 19.30 -12.56 13.44
N LEU A 627 18.11 -12.08 13.04
CA LEU A 627 18.00 -10.94 12.15
C LEU A 627 18.54 -9.64 12.78
N HIS A 628 18.42 -9.49 14.10
CA HIS A 628 19.06 -8.38 14.81
C HIS A 628 20.58 -8.40 14.72
N LEU A 629 21.20 -9.57 14.68
CA LEU A 629 22.65 -9.71 14.47
C LEU A 629 23.03 -9.40 13.00
N CYS A 630 22.17 -9.76 12.06
CA CYS A 630 22.37 -9.46 10.63
C CYS A 630 22.18 -7.97 10.29
N LYS A 631 21.58 -7.18 11.17
CA LYS A 631 21.27 -5.75 10.95
C LYS A 631 22.51 -4.91 10.57
N ASN A 632 23.70 -5.32 11.00
CA ASN A 632 24.94 -4.61 10.73
C ASN A 632 25.55 -4.94 9.36
N LEU A 633 25.04 -5.95 8.69
CA LEU A 633 25.46 -6.29 7.32
C LEU A 633 24.81 -5.33 6.30
N PRO A 634 25.48 -5.08 5.17
CA PRO A 634 24.94 -4.20 4.12
C PRO A 634 23.85 -4.91 3.29
N LEU A 635 22.74 -5.28 3.95
CA LEU A 635 21.62 -5.99 3.35
C LEU A 635 20.28 -5.33 3.73
N ILE A 636 19.24 -5.71 3.01
CA ILE A 636 17.87 -5.32 3.27
C ILE A 636 17.16 -6.51 3.93
N ILE A 637 16.51 -6.27 5.07
CA ILE A 637 15.69 -7.26 5.78
C ILE A 637 14.24 -6.92 5.52
N ASP A 638 13.50 -7.83 4.88
CA ASP A 638 12.07 -7.73 4.64
C ASP A 638 11.33 -8.83 5.42
N ILE A 639 10.66 -8.43 6.49
CA ILE A 639 9.86 -9.33 7.32
C ILE A 639 8.43 -9.31 6.82
N ASP A 640 7.83 -10.48 6.73
CA ASP A 640 6.52 -10.70 6.10
C ASP A 640 6.46 -10.06 4.69
N PRO A 641 7.35 -10.48 3.76
CA PRO A 641 7.45 -9.88 2.43
C PRO A 641 6.16 -10.08 1.63
N GLN A 642 5.79 -9.08 0.83
CA GLN A 642 4.62 -9.19 -0.07
C GLN A 642 4.89 -10.11 -1.27
N GLN A 643 6.12 -10.21 -1.70
CA GLN A 643 6.55 -11.10 -2.78
C GLN A 643 7.79 -11.83 -2.33
N ILE A 644 7.79 -13.14 -2.51
CA ILE A 644 8.94 -13.98 -2.17
C ILE A 644 9.87 -14.10 -3.38
N PHE A 645 9.30 -14.06 -4.60
CA PHE A 645 10.02 -14.24 -5.87
C PHE A 645 9.61 -13.19 -6.91
#